data_482ae3d8551c708457262485ca66600e
#
_entry.id   482ae3d8551c708457262485ca66600e
#
_cell.length_a   1.000
_cell.length_b   1.000
_cell.length_c   1.000
_cell.angle_alpha   90.00
_cell.angle_beta   90.00
_cell.angle_gamma   90.00
#
_symmetry.space_group_name_H-M   'P 1'
#
loop_
_entity.id
_entity.type
_entity.pdbx_description
1 polymer ?
#
loop_
_entity_poly.entity_id
_entity_poly.type
_entity_poly.pdbx_seq_one_letter_code
_entity_poly.pdbx_strand_id
1 'polypeptide(L)'
;MIVKMRFLNISGPRDDIDRVCEKYLSKYEMQIENAVTELKTTENIMPFVEVNPYRDPLAKAGQFAQLLPEDGEIRADLSGSKDDMLALIRDLNHDYLGLVEDRERLKLKKEELLGKENVLKPFSALKVDVHKALQYQYMQVRFGRISLDYYRRLEKYLADSLNAIFLEAGKDKGFVYGCYIAANADIAKVDNTFRALHFERIDVTDAYIGTPKEACEKLDQDIEAVQKDIDADEDKITALMKRNAAKLLGARKRLQELADNFDIRKLAARVTSEDERDEFYILCGWMSEKDVDALLAETQDDDKISIMVEDERDQYFGDPPTKLENPKVFKPFEMFIKMYGLPAHDEMDPTMFVALTYTFIFGAMFGDLGQGFCLFAIGGILYLTKKINLAGIISIAGIFSMFFGFMFGSVFGFEDIIEARWLRPVSAMTNLPFIGQLNTVFVVAIAFGMALNILVMIFNIINSAKAHDKENMLFSTNGVAGLVFYGFLVLTVVLYMTGHKTPGNVMLVIFLGIPVLLFVFKEPLGNLVEKRHKKMEGGKVMFFVQAFFELFETMLSYFSNTISYVRIGAFAVSHAAMMEVVLMLSGASAGSTNWIIFVIGNIIVCGLEGLVVGIQVLRLEYYEMFSRFYKGTGREFKPFHKQSE
;
A
#
# COMPACT_ATOMS: atom_id res chain seq x y z
N MET A 1 -0.43 -15.53 18.17
CA MET A 1 -1.65 -15.76 18.98
C MET A 1 -2.51 -14.51 18.94
N ILE A 2 -3.84 -14.67 18.98
CA ILE A 2 -4.76 -13.54 19.08
C ILE A 2 -4.65 -12.97 20.48
N VAL A 3 -4.40 -11.65 20.57
CA VAL A 3 -4.36 -10.93 21.87
C VAL A 3 -5.78 -10.67 22.31
N LYS A 4 -6.07 -10.96 23.58
CA LYS A 4 -7.38 -10.62 24.17
C LYS A 4 -7.52 -9.10 24.26
N MET A 5 -8.63 -8.60 23.74
CA MET A 5 -8.96 -7.18 23.72
C MET A 5 -10.08 -6.91 24.72
N ARG A 6 -10.03 -5.77 25.38
CA ARG A 6 -11.09 -5.30 26.26
C ARG A 6 -11.59 -3.95 25.78
N PHE A 7 -12.89 -3.72 25.92
CA PHE A 7 -13.50 -2.45 25.63
C PHE A 7 -13.45 -1.56 26.86
N LEU A 8 -13.04 -0.31 26.64
CA LEU A 8 -12.86 0.68 27.69
C LEU A 8 -13.71 1.91 27.40
N ASN A 9 -14.37 2.39 28.44
CA ASN A 9 -15.00 3.71 28.48
C ASN A 9 -14.23 4.58 29.50
N ILE A 10 -13.56 5.61 28.98
CA ILE A 10 -12.76 6.54 29.77
C ILE A 10 -13.53 7.87 29.84
N SER A 11 -13.88 8.30 31.03
CA SER A 11 -14.61 9.55 31.24
C SER A 11 -13.89 10.48 32.20
N GLY A 12 -14.04 11.78 31.98
CA GLY A 12 -13.45 12.81 32.82
C GLY A 12 -13.95 14.22 32.46
N PRO A 13 -13.55 15.27 33.20
CA PRO A 13 -13.90 16.66 32.89
C PRO A 13 -13.41 17.05 31.48
N ARG A 14 -14.21 17.82 30.74
CA ARG A 14 -13.94 18.21 29.33
C ARG A 14 -12.53 18.76 29.11
N ASP A 15 -12.07 19.64 29.98
CA ASP A 15 -10.79 20.34 29.84
C ASP A 15 -9.58 19.44 30.08
N ASP A 16 -9.79 18.23 30.63
CA ASP A 16 -8.74 17.31 31.02
C ASP A 16 -8.39 16.26 29.92
N ILE A 17 -9.13 16.24 28.84
CA ILE A 17 -8.95 15.24 27.74
C ILE A 17 -7.52 15.24 27.17
N ASP A 18 -6.90 16.42 26.99
CA ASP A 18 -5.53 16.50 26.43
C ASP A 18 -4.51 15.90 27.41
N ARG A 19 -4.66 16.17 28.71
CA ARG A 19 -3.77 15.60 29.74
C ARG A 19 -3.84 14.07 29.73
N VAL A 20 -5.05 13.53 29.61
CA VAL A 20 -5.27 12.09 29.59
C VAL A 20 -4.66 11.46 28.35
N CYS A 21 -4.85 12.10 27.18
CA CYS A 21 -4.25 11.64 25.95
C CYS A 21 -2.71 11.69 25.99
N GLU A 22 -2.12 12.78 26.49
CA GLU A 22 -0.66 12.94 26.56
C GLU A 22 -0.01 12.08 27.65
N LYS A 23 -0.60 12.02 28.85
CA LYS A 23 0.01 11.37 30.02
C LYS A 23 -0.17 9.86 30.01
N TYR A 24 -1.34 9.38 29.60
CA TYR A 24 -1.73 7.98 29.72
C TYR A 24 -1.86 7.30 28.35
N LEU A 25 -2.73 7.78 27.46
CA LEU A 25 -3.03 7.07 26.21
C LEU A 25 -1.85 7.05 25.23
N SER A 26 -0.95 8.03 25.27
CA SER A 26 0.26 8.05 24.44
C SER A 26 1.23 6.88 24.70
N LYS A 27 1.13 6.24 25.89
CA LYS A 27 2.02 5.13 26.30
C LYS A 27 1.51 3.77 25.85
N TYR A 28 0.21 3.64 25.56
CA TYR A 28 -0.45 2.38 25.29
C TYR A 28 -1.05 2.36 23.89
N GLU A 29 -1.15 1.19 23.30
CA GLU A 29 -1.82 1.00 22.03
C GLU A 29 -3.34 0.85 22.24
N MET A 30 -4.09 1.90 21.93
CA MET A 30 -5.55 1.92 22.01
C MET A 30 -6.15 2.22 20.64
N GLN A 31 -7.09 1.40 20.18
CA GLN A 31 -7.93 1.73 19.05
C GLN A 31 -9.16 2.47 19.55
N ILE A 32 -9.23 3.77 19.26
CA ILE A 32 -10.35 4.62 19.67
C ILE A 32 -11.49 4.45 18.68
N GLU A 33 -12.69 4.21 19.21
CA GLU A 33 -13.92 4.13 18.44
C GLU A 33 -14.74 5.41 18.62
N ASN A 34 -15.68 5.64 17.72
CA ASN A 34 -16.53 6.82 17.82
C ASN A 34 -17.58 6.64 18.94
N ALA A 35 -17.35 7.30 20.06
CA ALA A 35 -18.20 7.18 21.25
C ALA A 35 -19.68 7.53 20.98
N VAL A 36 -19.96 8.49 20.09
CA VAL A 36 -21.33 8.85 19.70
C VAL A 36 -22.04 7.72 18.97
N THR A 37 -21.28 6.92 18.19
CA THR A 37 -21.83 5.79 17.46
C THR A 37 -22.05 4.57 18.35
N GLU A 38 -21.11 4.34 19.27
CA GLU A 38 -21.14 3.18 20.17
C GLU A 38 -22.18 3.34 21.30
N LEU A 39 -22.30 4.55 21.86
CA LEU A 39 -23.18 4.85 22.99
C LEU A 39 -24.61 5.31 22.57
N LYS A 40 -25.14 4.81 21.46
CA LYS A 40 -26.46 5.18 20.87
C LYS A 40 -27.65 5.12 21.85
N THR A 41 -27.52 4.38 22.93
CA THR A 41 -28.60 4.16 23.92
C THR A 41 -28.62 5.19 25.05
N THR A 42 -27.61 6.06 25.14
CA THR A 42 -27.50 7.06 26.23
C THR A 42 -28.06 8.40 25.74
N GLU A 43 -28.98 8.99 26.52
CA GLU A 43 -29.56 10.30 26.25
C GLU A 43 -28.52 11.41 26.53
N ASN A 44 -28.59 12.53 25.78
CA ASN A 44 -27.73 13.72 25.91
C ASN A 44 -26.25 13.59 25.47
N ILE A 45 -25.95 12.71 24.54
CA ILE A 45 -24.61 12.61 23.97
C ILE A 45 -24.48 13.53 22.74
N MET A 46 -23.46 14.38 22.74
CA MET A 46 -23.13 15.27 21.63
C MET A 46 -21.71 15.01 21.10
N PRO A 47 -21.47 15.16 19.79
CA PRO A 47 -20.09 15.06 19.26
C PRO A 47 -19.26 16.28 19.69
N PHE A 48 -17.95 16.07 19.86
CA PHE A 48 -16.99 17.15 20.03
C PHE A 48 -16.76 17.83 18.68
N VAL A 49 -17.30 19.02 18.48
CA VAL A 49 -17.13 19.83 17.25
C VAL A 49 -16.16 20.97 17.55
N GLU A 50 -14.86 20.70 17.48
CA GLU A 50 -13.82 21.70 17.64
C GLU A 50 -12.86 21.69 16.43
N VAL A 51 -12.43 22.89 16.02
CA VAL A 51 -11.45 23.02 14.92
C VAL A 51 -10.06 22.78 15.52
N ASN A 52 -9.31 21.87 14.93
CA ASN A 52 -7.95 21.55 15.36
C ASN A 52 -7.00 22.73 15.10
N PRO A 53 -6.48 23.41 16.12
CA PRO A 53 -5.64 24.61 15.97
C PRO A 53 -4.23 24.29 15.45
N TYR A 54 -3.82 23.01 15.46
CA TYR A 54 -2.48 22.59 15.05
C TYR A 54 -2.39 22.22 13.57
N ARG A 55 -3.51 22.04 12.87
CA ARG A 55 -3.52 21.61 11.46
C ARG A 55 -2.88 22.65 10.53
N ASP A 56 -3.20 23.93 10.69
CA ASP A 56 -2.63 25.00 9.86
C ASP A 56 -1.11 25.15 10.07
N PRO A 57 -0.60 25.24 11.32
CA PRO A 57 0.84 25.27 11.56
C PRO A 57 1.55 24.01 11.05
N LEU A 58 0.94 22.84 11.19
CA LEU A 58 1.49 21.57 10.68
C LEU A 58 1.58 21.56 9.15
N ALA A 59 0.54 22.01 8.45
CA ALA A 59 0.54 22.11 7.00
C ALA A 59 1.67 23.02 6.49
N LYS A 60 1.85 24.19 7.14
CA LYS A 60 2.96 25.11 6.85
C LYS A 60 4.32 24.49 7.13
N ALA A 61 4.48 23.83 8.27
CA ALA A 61 5.71 23.11 8.58
C ALA A 61 6.02 22.01 7.55
N GLY A 62 4.99 21.33 7.04
CA GLY A 62 5.10 20.35 5.97
C GLY A 62 5.58 20.95 4.65
N GLN A 63 5.02 22.10 4.25
CA GLN A 63 5.44 22.85 3.05
C GLN A 63 6.89 23.31 3.16
N PHE A 64 7.30 23.85 4.31
CA PHE A 64 8.68 24.28 4.52
C PHE A 64 9.67 23.12 4.54
N ALA A 65 9.26 21.96 5.08
CA ALA A 65 10.09 20.77 5.06
C ALA A 65 10.36 20.24 3.64
N GLN A 66 9.44 20.46 2.69
CA GLN A 66 9.65 20.11 1.27
C GLN A 66 10.66 21.01 0.56
N LEU A 67 10.89 22.21 1.09
CA LEU A 67 11.88 23.16 0.56
C LEU A 67 13.30 22.89 1.08
N LEU A 68 13.47 21.95 2.01
CA LEU A 68 14.79 21.55 2.48
C LEU A 68 15.49 20.71 1.41
N PRO A 69 16.78 20.93 1.15
CA PRO A 69 17.55 20.11 0.23
C PRO A 69 17.69 18.67 0.81
N GLU A 70 17.67 17.68 -0.07
CA GLU A 70 17.79 16.24 0.28
C GLU A 70 19.16 15.84 0.84
N ASP A 71 20.11 16.75 0.89
CA ASP A 71 21.49 16.49 1.32
C ASP A 71 21.63 16.50 2.86
N GLY A 72 21.65 15.31 3.45
CA GLY A 72 22.10 15.03 4.80
C GLY A 72 21.02 14.59 5.78
N GLU A 73 21.35 13.64 6.67
CA GLU A 73 20.53 13.25 7.82
C GLU A 73 20.49 14.39 8.86
N ILE A 74 19.53 15.30 8.72
CA ILE A 74 19.30 16.36 9.70
C ILE A 74 18.54 15.77 10.89
N ARG A 75 19.15 15.73 12.06
CA ARG A 75 18.46 15.31 13.29
C ARG A 75 17.47 16.37 13.73
N ALA A 76 16.23 15.96 13.98
CA ALA A 76 15.19 16.84 14.49
C ALA A 76 15.50 17.30 15.92
N ASP A 77 15.39 18.60 16.18
CA ASP A 77 15.53 19.18 17.52
C ASP A 77 14.14 19.27 18.18
N LEU A 78 13.93 18.46 19.21
CA LEU A 78 12.67 18.36 19.97
C LEU A 78 12.66 19.18 21.26
N SER A 79 13.66 20.02 21.53
CA SER A 79 13.86 20.67 22.82
C SER A 79 12.97 21.90 23.11
N GLY A 80 12.17 22.37 22.12
CA GLY A 80 11.31 23.55 22.26
C GLY A 80 9.98 23.27 22.98
N SER A 81 9.43 24.30 23.67
CA SER A 81 8.07 24.24 24.18
C SER A 81 7.04 24.31 23.04
N LYS A 82 5.78 23.96 23.31
CA LYS A 82 4.66 24.05 22.35
C LYS A 82 4.55 25.45 21.74
N ASP A 83 4.63 26.48 22.59
CA ASP A 83 4.47 27.88 22.19
C ASP A 83 5.66 28.36 21.37
N ASP A 84 6.87 27.93 21.70
CA ASP A 84 8.08 28.22 20.93
C ASP A 84 8.02 27.64 19.51
N MET A 85 7.47 26.44 19.34
CA MET A 85 7.32 25.80 18.05
C MET A 85 6.26 26.51 17.18
N LEU A 86 5.15 26.90 17.77
CA LEU A 86 4.11 27.68 17.07
C LEU A 86 4.64 29.07 16.66
N ALA A 87 5.41 29.74 17.55
CA ALA A 87 6.06 31.00 17.24
C ALA A 87 7.06 30.83 16.08
N LEU A 88 7.91 29.82 16.14
CA LEU A 88 8.87 29.50 15.08
C LEU A 88 8.20 29.36 13.70
N ILE A 89 7.11 28.61 13.61
CA ILE A 89 6.40 28.42 12.32
C ILE A 89 5.75 29.72 11.86
N ARG A 90 5.25 30.53 12.78
CA ARG A 90 4.66 31.84 12.46
C ARG A 90 5.72 32.81 11.93
N ASP A 91 6.86 32.91 12.59
CA ASP A 91 7.96 33.80 12.21
C ASP A 91 8.57 33.38 10.87
N LEU A 92 8.82 32.06 10.69
CA LEU A 92 9.29 31.51 9.42
C LEU A 92 8.30 31.78 8.29
N ASN A 93 6.99 31.69 8.55
CA ASN A 93 5.98 31.98 7.53
C ASN A 93 5.96 33.46 7.17
N HIS A 94 6.15 34.36 8.14
CA HIS A 94 6.22 35.81 7.88
C HIS A 94 7.43 36.16 7.01
N ASP A 95 8.61 35.68 7.39
CA ASP A 95 9.86 35.92 6.65
C ASP A 95 9.81 35.31 5.24
N TYR A 96 9.27 34.09 5.12
CA TYR A 96 9.11 33.41 3.82
C TYR A 96 8.17 34.18 2.89
N LEU A 97 7.02 34.62 3.39
CA LEU A 97 6.06 35.39 2.57
C LEU A 97 6.66 36.70 2.07
N GLY A 98 7.41 37.43 2.92
CA GLY A 98 8.10 38.64 2.51
C GLY A 98 9.07 38.41 1.34
N LEU A 99 9.90 37.34 1.44
CA LEU A 99 10.84 37.01 0.36
C LEU A 99 10.15 36.52 -0.92
N VAL A 100 9.03 35.81 -0.80
CA VAL A 100 8.23 35.37 -1.95
C VAL A 100 7.56 36.58 -2.65
N GLU A 101 7.00 37.50 -1.90
CA GLU A 101 6.41 38.73 -2.47
C GLU A 101 7.45 39.56 -3.23
N ASP A 102 8.64 39.74 -2.65
CA ASP A 102 9.74 40.44 -3.32
C ASP A 102 10.16 39.73 -4.61
N ARG A 103 10.33 38.42 -4.56
CA ARG A 103 10.67 37.58 -5.73
C ARG A 103 9.60 37.68 -6.83
N GLU A 104 8.31 37.61 -6.51
CA GLU A 104 7.23 37.72 -7.50
C GLU A 104 7.17 39.12 -8.10
N ARG A 105 7.43 40.18 -7.31
CA ARG A 105 7.56 41.53 -7.81
C ARG A 105 8.71 41.67 -8.81
N LEU A 106 9.87 41.04 -8.50
CA LEU A 106 11.02 41.01 -9.39
C LEU A 106 10.74 40.24 -10.69
N LYS A 107 10.04 39.11 -10.59
CA LYS A 107 9.61 38.33 -11.78
C LYS A 107 8.71 39.14 -12.70
N LEU A 108 7.71 39.84 -12.16
CA LEU A 108 6.85 40.71 -12.94
C LEU A 108 7.64 41.82 -13.63
N LYS A 109 8.60 42.44 -12.92
CA LYS A 109 9.51 43.44 -13.50
C LYS A 109 10.36 42.84 -14.62
N LYS A 110 10.88 41.62 -14.46
CA LYS A 110 11.61 40.92 -15.50
C LYS A 110 10.75 40.67 -16.75
N GLU A 111 9.50 40.21 -16.56
CA GLU A 111 8.57 40.01 -17.68
C GLU A 111 8.26 41.32 -18.42
N GLU A 112 8.09 42.42 -17.70
CA GLU A 112 7.92 43.73 -18.30
C GLU A 112 9.13 44.13 -19.15
N LEU A 113 10.36 43.96 -18.63
CA LEU A 113 11.60 44.27 -19.36
C LEU A 113 11.77 43.37 -20.59
N LEU A 114 11.49 42.06 -20.47
CA LEU A 114 11.49 41.12 -21.61
C LEU A 114 10.45 41.51 -22.66
N GLY A 115 9.28 41.98 -22.25
CA GLY A 115 8.26 42.52 -23.15
C GLY A 115 8.79 43.72 -23.95
N LYS A 116 9.48 44.64 -23.29
CA LYS A 116 10.12 45.80 -23.92
C LYS A 116 11.24 45.39 -24.87
N GLU A 117 12.11 44.47 -24.48
CA GLU A 117 13.18 43.93 -25.34
C GLU A 117 12.61 43.28 -26.61
N ASN A 118 11.58 42.42 -26.46
CA ASN A 118 10.94 41.72 -27.59
C ASN A 118 10.32 42.70 -28.63
N VAL A 119 9.85 43.85 -28.19
CA VAL A 119 9.35 44.89 -29.08
C VAL A 119 10.47 45.58 -29.88
N LEU A 120 11.63 45.80 -29.26
CA LEU A 120 12.77 46.49 -29.88
C LEU A 120 13.69 45.58 -30.69
N LYS A 121 13.84 44.34 -30.28
CA LYS A 121 14.78 43.36 -30.85
C LYS A 121 14.70 43.24 -32.38
N PRO A 122 13.52 43.21 -33.02
CA PRO A 122 13.41 43.18 -34.48
C PRO A 122 13.99 44.42 -35.17
N PHE A 123 14.14 45.54 -34.43
CA PHE A 123 14.64 46.81 -34.96
C PHE A 123 16.12 47.06 -34.66
N SER A 124 16.83 46.12 -34.06
CA SER A 124 18.23 46.26 -33.59
C SER A 124 19.23 46.65 -34.70
N ALA A 125 18.97 46.33 -35.94
CA ALA A 125 19.83 46.71 -37.07
C ALA A 125 19.68 48.17 -37.53
N LEU A 126 18.64 48.89 -37.08
CA LEU A 126 18.45 50.30 -37.41
C LEU A 126 19.47 51.17 -36.66
N LYS A 127 20.15 52.02 -37.41
CA LYS A 127 21.08 53.04 -36.88
C LYS A 127 20.37 54.40 -36.65
N VAL A 128 19.12 54.34 -36.21
CA VAL A 128 18.30 55.54 -35.94
C VAL A 128 18.14 55.68 -34.43
N ASP A 129 18.43 56.80 -33.89
CA ASP A 129 18.17 57.13 -32.48
C ASP A 129 16.66 57.27 -32.28
N VAL A 130 16.08 56.29 -31.53
CA VAL A 130 14.62 56.17 -31.34
C VAL A 130 14.04 57.39 -30.67
N HIS A 131 14.70 57.90 -29.63
CA HIS A 131 14.22 59.06 -28.89
C HIS A 131 14.18 60.33 -29.78
N LYS A 132 15.27 60.57 -30.49
CA LYS A 132 15.33 61.75 -31.42
C LYS A 132 14.37 61.61 -32.58
N ALA A 133 14.24 60.39 -33.12
CA ALA A 133 13.37 60.11 -34.26
C ALA A 133 11.87 60.36 -33.96
N LEU A 134 11.45 59.99 -32.74
CA LEU A 134 10.06 60.23 -32.32
C LEU A 134 9.76 61.69 -31.96
N GLN A 135 10.80 62.51 -31.70
CA GLN A 135 10.68 63.98 -31.38
C GLN A 135 10.84 64.93 -32.58
N TYR A 136 10.99 64.39 -33.82
CA TYR A 136 11.10 65.29 -35.00
C TYR A 136 9.87 66.17 -35.16
N GLN A 137 10.08 67.47 -35.27
CA GLN A 137 8.98 68.45 -35.39
C GLN A 137 8.31 68.43 -36.76
N TYR A 138 9.04 68.12 -37.83
CA TYR A 138 8.56 68.24 -39.22
C TYR A 138 8.38 66.90 -39.91
N MET A 139 8.79 65.82 -39.28
CA MET A 139 8.71 64.42 -39.77
C MET A 139 8.12 63.53 -38.71
N GLN A 140 7.43 62.46 -39.15
CA GLN A 140 6.97 61.43 -38.25
C GLN A 140 7.60 60.11 -38.65
N VAL A 141 7.99 59.32 -37.61
CA VAL A 141 8.54 57.95 -37.73
C VAL A 141 7.53 56.97 -37.20
N ARG A 142 7.28 55.94 -37.96
CA ARG A 142 6.40 54.85 -37.54
C ARG A 142 7.15 53.53 -37.66
N PHE A 143 7.20 52.78 -36.57
CA PHE A 143 7.79 51.45 -36.53
C PHE A 143 6.71 50.40 -36.78
N GLY A 144 7.09 49.25 -37.39
CA GLY A 144 6.15 48.17 -37.61
C GLY A 144 6.73 47.04 -38.46
N ARG A 145 5.85 46.20 -38.90
CA ARG A 145 6.18 45.08 -39.77
C ARG A 145 5.23 44.98 -40.95
N ILE A 146 5.74 44.42 -42.05
CA ILE A 146 4.97 44.16 -43.26
C ILE A 146 5.27 42.72 -43.72
N SER A 147 4.26 42.03 -44.25
CA SER A 147 4.53 40.70 -44.79
C SER A 147 5.42 40.76 -46.05
N LEU A 148 6.22 39.71 -46.28
CA LEU A 148 7.20 39.67 -47.36
C LEU A 148 6.56 39.85 -48.75
N ASP A 149 5.32 39.39 -48.93
CA ASP A 149 4.58 39.50 -50.20
C ASP A 149 4.15 40.94 -50.50
N TYR A 150 3.75 41.68 -49.47
CA TYR A 150 3.40 43.12 -49.62
C TYR A 150 4.63 44.03 -49.65
N TYR A 151 5.73 43.62 -49.05
CA TYR A 151 6.99 44.36 -49.07
C TYR A 151 7.51 44.59 -50.49
N ARG A 152 7.45 43.56 -51.39
CA ARG A 152 7.80 43.72 -52.79
C ARG A 152 6.94 44.69 -53.55
N ARG A 153 5.70 44.88 -53.17
CA ARG A 153 4.80 45.91 -53.71
C ARG A 153 5.12 47.30 -53.16
N LEU A 154 5.47 47.38 -51.87
CA LEU A 154 5.88 48.61 -51.21
C LEU A 154 7.12 49.19 -51.88
N GLU A 155 8.13 48.42 -52.28
CA GLU A 155 9.31 48.88 -52.96
C GLU A 155 8.96 49.63 -54.28
N LYS A 156 7.96 49.16 -55.03
CA LYS A 156 7.48 49.82 -56.25
C LYS A 156 6.77 51.17 -55.96
N TYR A 157 5.94 51.18 -54.93
CA TYR A 157 5.24 52.44 -54.53
C TYR A 157 6.19 53.50 -54.00
N LEU A 158 7.23 53.09 -53.28
CA LEU A 158 8.27 54.00 -52.76
C LEU A 158 9.09 54.60 -53.91
N ALA A 159 9.31 53.92 -55.03
CA ALA A 159 10.05 54.39 -56.15
C ALA A 159 9.25 55.35 -57.03
N ASP A 160 7.91 55.18 -57.17
CA ASP A 160 7.12 55.89 -58.18
C ASP A 160 6.25 57.05 -57.66
N SER A 161 5.82 57.04 -56.40
CA SER A 161 4.74 57.96 -55.99
C SER A 161 4.64 58.39 -54.52
N LEU A 162 5.50 57.89 -53.64
CA LEU A 162 5.40 58.11 -52.18
C LEU A 162 6.58 58.95 -51.67
N ASN A 163 6.26 60.11 -51.07
CA ASN A 163 7.25 60.96 -50.37
C ASN A 163 7.55 60.38 -48.96
N ALA A 164 8.06 59.15 -48.91
CA ALA A 164 8.40 58.43 -47.66
C ALA A 164 9.67 57.62 -47.86
N ILE A 165 10.44 57.45 -46.79
CA ILE A 165 11.62 56.59 -46.74
C ILE A 165 11.28 55.44 -45.86
N PHE A 166 11.45 54.19 -46.34
CA PHE A 166 11.37 52.96 -45.51
C PHE A 166 12.78 52.48 -45.21
N LEU A 167 13.05 52.32 -43.93
CA LEU A 167 14.30 51.76 -43.41
C LEU A 167 14.03 50.36 -42.95
N GLU A 168 14.61 49.38 -43.64
CA GLU A 168 14.53 47.97 -43.27
C GLU A 168 15.40 47.71 -42.05
N ALA A 169 14.84 47.03 -41.04
CA ALA A 169 15.51 46.66 -39.82
C ALA A 169 15.96 45.21 -39.82
N GLY A 170 15.10 44.35 -40.30
CA GLY A 170 15.36 42.90 -40.35
C GLY A 170 14.26 42.12 -41.04
N LYS A 171 14.56 40.88 -41.41
CA LYS A 171 13.61 39.93 -42.02
C LYS A 171 13.48 38.72 -41.16
N ASP A 172 12.26 38.32 -40.92
CA ASP A 172 11.93 37.03 -40.32
C ASP A 172 11.12 36.17 -41.33
N LYS A 173 10.84 34.91 -41.00
CA LYS A 173 10.23 33.87 -41.89
C LYS A 173 8.96 34.29 -42.66
N GLY A 174 8.35 35.41 -42.37
CA GLY A 174 7.14 35.92 -43.05
C GLY A 174 7.00 37.43 -43.06
N PHE A 175 7.83 38.18 -42.32
CA PHE A 175 7.69 39.61 -42.14
C PHE A 175 9.02 40.35 -42.31
N VAL A 176 8.91 41.59 -42.84
CA VAL A 176 9.99 42.56 -42.85
C VAL A 176 9.69 43.59 -41.78
N TYR A 177 10.59 43.80 -40.86
CA TYR A 177 10.51 44.80 -39.80
C TYR A 177 11.23 46.05 -40.27
N GLY A 178 10.67 47.21 -39.97
CA GLY A 178 11.30 48.47 -40.34
C GLY A 178 10.54 49.67 -39.83
N CYS A 179 11.04 50.85 -40.15
CA CYS A 179 10.33 52.08 -39.90
C CYS A 179 10.21 52.89 -41.18
N TYR A 180 9.09 53.59 -41.31
CA TYR A 180 8.97 54.60 -42.34
C TYR A 180 8.99 56.03 -41.75
N ILE A 181 9.55 56.90 -42.52
CA ILE A 181 9.71 58.32 -42.17
C ILE A 181 9.02 59.14 -43.27
N ALA A 182 8.12 60.05 -42.89
CA ALA A 182 7.43 60.93 -43.81
C ALA A 182 7.25 62.36 -43.23
N ALA A 183 7.14 63.31 -44.06
CA ALA A 183 6.85 64.71 -43.66
C ALA A 183 5.44 64.81 -43.07
N ASN A 184 5.24 65.70 -42.11
CA ASN A 184 3.93 65.89 -41.46
C ASN A 184 2.82 66.26 -42.47
N ALA A 185 3.16 66.92 -43.58
CA ALA A 185 2.22 67.27 -44.64
C ALA A 185 1.68 66.09 -45.41
N ASP A 186 2.49 64.99 -45.56
CA ASP A 186 2.16 63.86 -46.38
C ASP A 186 1.80 62.62 -45.54
N ILE A 187 1.95 62.67 -44.19
CA ILE A 187 1.84 61.54 -43.31
C ILE A 187 0.49 60.83 -43.43
N ALA A 188 -0.63 61.53 -43.57
CA ALA A 188 -1.95 60.94 -43.72
C ALA A 188 -2.09 60.11 -44.99
N LYS A 189 -1.50 60.52 -46.09
CA LYS A 189 -1.47 59.77 -47.36
C LYS A 189 -0.57 58.58 -47.26
N VAL A 190 0.60 58.73 -46.65
CA VAL A 190 1.57 57.66 -46.42
C VAL A 190 0.98 56.58 -45.49
N ASP A 191 0.41 56.99 -44.35
CA ASP A 191 -0.23 56.11 -43.41
C ASP A 191 -1.35 55.28 -44.05
N ASN A 192 -2.17 55.86 -44.90
CA ASN A 192 -3.23 55.13 -45.61
C ASN A 192 -2.66 54.11 -46.61
N THR A 193 -1.57 54.43 -47.29
CA THR A 193 -0.91 53.56 -48.25
C THR A 193 -0.26 52.34 -47.50
N PHE A 194 0.44 52.59 -46.40
CA PHE A 194 1.02 51.53 -45.57
C PHE A 194 -0.06 50.67 -44.95
N ARG A 195 -1.20 51.22 -44.53
CA ARG A 195 -2.35 50.48 -44.04
C ARG A 195 -2.96 49.59 -45.15
N ALA A 196 -3.08 50.10 -46.37
CA ALA A 196 -3.57 49.32 -47.53
C ALA A 196 -2.62 48.15 -47.89
N LEU A 197 -1.34 48.27 -47.57
CA LEU A 197 -0.33 47.23 -47.71
C LEU A 197 -0.20 46.33 -46.47
N HIS A 198 -1.17 46.39 -45.58
CA HIS A 198 -1.19 45.60 -44.35
C HIS A 198 0.06 45.79 -43.48
N PHE A 199 0.58 46.98 -43.40
CA PHE A 199 1.64 47.33 -42.45
C PHE A 199 1.06 47.37 -41.04
N GLU A 200 1.55 46.51 -40.17
CA GLU A 200 1.18 46.47 -38.76
C GLU A 200 2.11 47.35 -37.95
N ARG A 201 1.53 48.41 -37.34
CA ARG A 201 2.29 49.31 -36.48
C ARG A 201 2.67 48.64 -35.18
N ILE A 202 3.88 48.87 -34.73
CA ILE A 202 4.42 48.49 -33.45
C ILE A 202 4.72 49.80 -32.70
N ASP A 203 4.06 49.99 -31.57
CA ASP A 203 4.24 51.21 -30.78
C ASP A 203 5.55 51.13 -29.99
N VAL A 204 6.52 51.87 -30.46
CA VAL A 204 7.80 52.05 -29.78
C VAL A 204 7.72 53.38 -29.02
N THR A 205 7.84 53.32 -27.70
CA THR A 205 7.75 54.49 -26.82
C THR A 205 9.04 55.31 -26.85
N ASP A 206 8.92 56.62 -26.59
CA ASP A 206 10.03 57.58 -26.49
C ASP A 206 10.92 57.39 -25.24
N ALA A 207 10.60 56.42 -24.39
CA ALA A 207 11.37 56.05 -23.19
C ALA A 207 12.75 55.42 -23.50
N TYR A 208 12.97 54.99 -24.76
CA TYR A 208 14.23 54.35 -25.18
C TYR A 208 15.23 55.42 -25.66
N ILE A 209 16.38 55.50 -24.98
CA ILE A 209 17.46 56.47 -25.30
C ILE A 209 18.51 55.75 -26.16
N GLY A 210 18.86 56.36 -27.31
CA GLY A 210 19.87 55.85 -28.23
C GLY A 210 19.31 55.02 -29.38
N THR A 211 20.17 54.25 -30.02
CA THR A 211 19.78 53.29 -31.08
C THR A 211 19.05 52.06 -30.51
N PRO A 212 18.18 51.39 -31.29
CA PRO A 212 17.51 50.17 -30.82
C PRO A 212 18.47 49.11 -30.29
N LYS A 213 19.67 49.01 -30.85
CA LYS A 213 20.69 48.09 -30.41
C LYS A 213 21.20 48.45 -29.01
N GLU A 214 21.57 49.73 -28.79
CA GLU A 214 22.04 50.18 -27.47
C GLU A 214 20.93 50.07 -26.41
N ALA A 215 19.67 50.30 -26.79
CA ALA A 215 18.54 50.13 -25.89
C ALA A 215 18.31 48.65 -25.52
N CYS A 216 18.45 47.71 -26.48
CA CYS A 216 18.39 46.26 -26.19
C CYS A 216 19.54 45.83 -25.27
N GLU A 217 20.79 46.24 -25.54
CA GLU A 217 21.94 45.92 -24.70
C GLU A 217 21.75 46.42 -23.25
N LYS A 218 21.12 47.58 -23.07
CA LYS A 218 20.80 48.10 -21.74
C LYS A 218 19.68 47.30 -21.07
N LEU A 219 18.62 46.93 -21.82
CA LEU A 219 17.55 46.10 -21.32
C LEU A 219 18.07 44.70 -20.92
N ASP A 220 18.96 44.11 -21.71
CA ASP A 220 19.63 42.83 -21.37
C ASP A 220 20.41 42.94 -20.04
N GLN A 221 21.14 44.03 -19.83
CA GLN A 221 21.85 44.28 -18.55
C GLN A 221 20.87 44.45 -17.38
N ASP A 222 19.76 45.18 -17.59
CA ASP A 222 18.73 45.33 -16.56
C ASP A 222 18.03 44.01 -16.25
N ILE A 223 17.75 43.17 -17.25
CA ILE A 223 17.18 41.84 -17.09
C ILE A 223 18.14 40.94 -16.33
N GLU A 224 19.44 40.97 -16.67
CA GLU A 224 20.47 40.18 -15.97
C GLU A 224 20.62 40.61 -14.50
N ALA A 225 20.54 41.92 -14.22
CA ALA A 225 20.56 42.47 -12.87
C ALA A 225 19.35 41.96 -12.05
N VAL A 226 18.13 42.09 -12.63
CA VAL A 226 16.92 41.58 -11.96
C VAL A 226 16.96 40.05 -11.76
N GLN A 227 17.54 39.32 -12.71
CA GLN A 227 17.74 37.86 -12.52
C GLN A 227 18.65 37.54 -11.36
N LYS A 228 19.77 38.28 -11.21
CA LYS A 228 20.67 38.13 -10.05
C LYS A 228 19.97 38.44 -8.71
N ASP A 229 19.06 39.44 -8.72
CA ASP A 229 18.28 39.73 -7.52
C ASP A 229 17.28 38.60 -7.20
N ILE A 230 16.64 38.01 -8.21
CA ILE A 230 15.77 36.83 -8.05
C ILE A 230 16.55 35.65 -7.48
N ASP A 231 17.73 35.35 -8.05
CA ASP A 231 18.59 34.25 -7.59
C ASP A 231 19.08 34.50 -6.14
N ALA A 232 19.40 35.75 -5.80
CA ALA A 232 19.76 36.13 -4.44
C ALA A 232 18.61 35.93 -3.42
N ASP A 233 17.37 36.18 -3.82
CA ASP A 233 16.21 35.92 -2.94
C ASP A 233 15.91 34.42 -2.82
N GLU A 234 16.11 33.63 -3.86
CA GLU A 234 16.04 32.16 -3.78
C GLU A 234 17.13 31.58 -2.85
N ASP A 235 18.33 32.13 -2.91
CA ASP A 235 19.40 31.76 -1.99
C ASP A 235 19.08 32.14 -0.55
N LYS A 236 18.46 33.31 -0.30
CA LYS A 236 18.00 33.72 1.04
C LYS A 236 16.92 32.77 1.58
N ILE A 237 15.95 32.38 0.74
CA ILE A 237 14.90 31.40 1.12
C ILE A 237 15.54 30.08 1.51
N THR A 238 16.47 29.58 0.70
CA THR A 238 17.18 28.32 0.97
C THR A 238 18.01 28.42 2.25
N ALA A 239 18.72 29.50 2.47
CA ALA A 239 19.51 29.76 3.67
C ALA A 239 18.62 29.84 4.94
N LEU A 240 17.45 30.51 4.85
CA LEU A 240 16.47 30.60 5.92
C LEU A 240 15.99 29.20 6.34
N MET A 241 15.65 28.36 5.36
CA MET A 241 15.19 26.98 5.62
C MET A 241 16.32 26.12 6.20
N LYS A 242 17.52 26.16 5.63
CA LYS A 242 18.69 25.40 6.14
C LYS A 242 19.05 25.78 7.57
N ARG A 243 19.06 27.07 7.91
CA ARG A 243 19.37 27.55 9.26
C ARG A 243 18.41 27.01 10.32
N ASN A 244 17.15 26.85 9.97
CA ASN A 244 16.12 26.41 10.88
C ASN A 244 15.73 24.93 10.71
N ALA A 245 16.41 24.17 9.84
CA ALA A 245 16.03 22.82 9.44
C ALA A 245 15.82 21.85 10.61
N ALA A 246 16.74 21.80 11.58
CA ALA A 246 16.62 20.91 12.73
C ALA A 246 15.40 21.25 13.61
N LYS A 247 15.18 22.55 13.86
CA LYS A 247 14.03 23.03 14.63
C LYS A 247 12.71 22.85 13.89
N LEU A 248 12.71 23.06 12.56
CA LEU A 248 11.55 22.86 11.70
C LEU A 248 11.10 21.40 11.66
N LEU A 249 12.03 20.46 11.51
CA LEU A 249 11.74 19.02 11.55
C LEU A 249 11.25 18.59 12.93
N GLY A 250 11.83 19.13 14.02
CA GLY A 250 11.36 18.90 15.38
C GLY A 250 9.95 19.45 15.62
N ALA A 251 9.71 20.69 15.18
CA ALA A 251 8.39 21.33 15.28
C ALA A 251 7.33 20.57 14.47
N ARG A 252 7.66 20.13 13.23
CA ARG A 252 6.76 19.32 12.42
C ARG A 252 6.36 18.03 13.12
N LYS A 253 7.34 17.28 13.67
CA LYS A 253 7.07 16.03 14.36
C LYS A 253 6.17 16.26 15.59
N ARG A 254 6.49 17.26 16.40
CA ARG A 254 5.71 17.56 17.62
C ARG A 254 4.33 18.12 17.31
N LEU A 255 4.20 18.96 16.26
CA LEU A 255 2.89 19.46 15.80
C LEU A 255 2.03 18.34 15.22
N GLN A 256 2.64 17.32 14.57
CA GLN A 256 1.93 16.13 14.13
C GLN A 256 1.35 15.38 15.34
N GLU A 257 2.16 15.11 16.38
CA GLU A 257 1.71 14.46 17.61
C GLU A 257 0.58 15.26 18.29
N LEU A 258 0.69 16.58 18.38
CA LEU A 258 -0.34 17.43 18.96
C LEU A 258 -1.62 17.48 18.12
N ALA A 259 -1.49 17.50 16.78
CA ALA A 259 -2.64 17.48 15.89
C ALA A 259 -3.38 16.14 15.96
N ASP A 260 -2.64 15.04 16.01
CA ASP A 260 -3.20 13.69 16.14
C ASP A 260 -3.89 13.52 17.50
N ASN A 261 -3.27 13.99 18.59
CA ASN A 261 -3.89 13.99 19.93
C ASN A 261 -5.17 14.83 19.97
N PHE A 262 -5.18 16.00 19.33
CA PHE A 262 -6.38 16.83 19.28
C PHE A 262 -7.50 16.18 18.47
N ASP A 263 -7.17 15.45 17.40
CA ASP A 263 -8.16 14.77 16.55
C ASP A 263 -8.88 13.62 17.28
N ILE A 264 -8.33 13.10 18.40
CA ILE A 264 -9.03 12.17 19.31
C ILE A 264 -10.35 12.75 19.79
N ARG A 265 -10.40 14.06 20.05
CA ARG A 265 -11.63 14.72 20.50
C ARG A 265 -12.81 14.51 19.56
N LYS A 266 -12.56 14.35 18.27
CA LYS A 266 -13.62 14.09 17.26
C LYS A 266 -14.28 12.73 17.43
N LEU A 267 -13.57 11.78 18.06
CA LEU A 267 -14.07 10.44 18.37
C LEU A 267 -14.69 10.39 19.76
N ALA A 268 -14.41 11.37 20.60
CA ALA A 268 -15.01 11.50 21.92
C ALA A 268 -16.45 11.99 21.84
N ALA A 269 -17.24 11.55 22.80
CA ALA A 269 -18.56 12.10 23.06
C ALA A 269 -18.49 13.15 24.19
N ARG A 270 -19.32 14.17 24.12
CA ARG A 270 -19.56 15.13 25.14
C ARG A 270 -20.88 14.83 25.83
N VAL A 271 -20.87 14.75 27.14
CA VAL A 271 -22.07 14.59 27.98
C VAL A 271 -22.17 15.77 28.90
N THR A 272 -23.34 16.40 28.94
CA THR A 272 -23.63 17.50 29.87
C THR A 272 -24.40 16.94 31.05
N SER A 273 -24.00 17.31 32.29
CA SER A 273 -24.72 16.94 33.51
C SER A 273 -26.15 17.49 33.48
N GLU A 274 -27.08 16.85 34.19
CA GLU A 274 -28.48 17.32 34.33
C GLU A 274 -28.58 18.76 34.84
N ASP A 275 -27.59 19.23 35.62
CA ASP A 275 -27.51 20.61 36.14
C ASP A 275 -26.91 21.62 35.15
N GLU A 276 -26.60 21.24 33.89
CA GLU A 276 -26.02 22.07 32.79
C GLU A 276 -24.70 22.80 33.16
N ARG A 277 -24.04 22.45 34.26
CA ARG A 277 -22.84 23.14 34.74
C ARG A 277 -21.55 22.42 34.46
N ASP A 278 -21.57 21.09 34.39
CA ASP A 278 -20.37 20.29 34.21
C ASP A 278 -20.43 19.50 32.89
N GLU A 279 -19.43 19.67 32.06
CA GLU A 279 -19.27 18.95 30.81
C GLU A 279 -18.20 17.85 30.98
N PHE A 280 -18.56 16.64 30.60
CA PHE A 280 -17.67 15.48 30.63
C PHE A 280 -17.40 14.98 29.24
N TYR A 281 -16.18 14.44 29.00
CA TYR A 281 -15.90 13.67 27.82
C TYR A 281 -16.05 12.18 28.12
N ILE A 282 -16.39 11.42 27.09
CA ILE A 282 -16.33 9.96 27.09
C ILE A 282 -15.52 9.54 25.86
N LEU A 283 -14.46 8.79 26.09
CA LEU A 283 -13.64 8.13 25.08
C LEU A 283 -13.89 6.63 25.16
N CYS A 284 -14.23 6.00 24.02
CA CYS A 284 -14.45 4.58 23.93
C CYS A 284 -13.38 3.94 23.03
N GLY A 285 -12.97 2.72 23.34
CA GLY A 285 -12.04 2.02 22.48
C GLY A 285 -11.57 0.68 23.00
N TRP A 286 -10.83 0.01 22.14
CA TRP A 286 -10.29 -1.32 22.39
C TRP A 286 -8.81 -1.26 22.76
N MET A 287 -8.43 -2.01 23.77
CA MET A 287 -7.05 -2.13 24.26
C MET A 287 -6.74 -3.58 24.63
N SER A 288 -5.45 -3.95 24.61
CA SER A 288 -5.05 -5.29 25.06
C SER A 288 -5.27 -5.46 26.57
N GLU A 289 -5.65 -6.64 27.01
CA GLU A 289 -5.89 -6.95 28.44
C GLU A 289 -4.69 -6.55 29.32
N LYS A 290 -3.46 -6.78 28.83
CA LYS A 290 -2.23 -6.38 29.55
C LYS A 290 -2.08 -4.87 29.71
N ASP A 291 -2.38 -4.13 28.63
CA ASP A 291 -2.27 -2.67 28.65
C ASP A 291 -3.38 -2.06 29.51
N VAL A 292 -4.57 -2.68 29.54
CA VAL A 292 -5.68 -2.30 30.43
C VAL A 292 -5.28 -2.39 31.89
N ASP A 293 -4.71 -3.55 32.29
CA ASP A 293 -4.29 -3.76 33.68
C ASP A 293 -3.19 -2.75 34.08
N ALA A 294 -2.26 -2.45 33.17
CA ALA A 294 -1.22 -1.45 33.41
C ALA A 294 -1.80 -0.02 33.51
N LEU A 295 -2.75 0.34 32.62
CA LEU A 295 -3.43 1.63 32.65
C LEU A 295 -4.22 1.81 33.93
N LEU A 296 -4.99 0.82 34.39
CA LEU A 296 -5.75 0.86 35.63
C LEU A 296 -4.84 1.04 36.85
N ALA A 297 -3.68 0.35 36.85
CA ALA A 297 -2.71 0.54 37.94
C ALA A 297 -2.11 1.96 37.98
N GLU A 298 -1.86 2.56 36.79
CA GLU A 298 -1.30 3.92 36.70
C GLU A 298 -2.33 5.03 37.02
N THR A 299 -3.61 4.75 36.84
CA THR A 299 -4.70 5.72 37.06
C THR A 299 -5.38 5.63 38.41
N GLN A 300 -4.98 4.68 39.29
CA GLN A 300 -5.60 4.48 40.61
C GLN A 300 -5.59 5.72 41.49
N ASP A 301 -4.57 6.57 41.38
CA ASP A 301 -4.39 7.78 42.20
C ASP A 301 -4.98 9.05 41.55
N ASP A 302 -5.66 8.94 40.39
CA ASP A 302 -6.18 10.09 39.67
C ASP A 302 -7.71 10.17 39.74
N ASP A 303 -8.22 10.90 40.74
CA ASP A 303 -9.65 11.07 41.00
C ASP A 303 -10.45 11.76 39.89
N LYS A 304 -9.76 12.32 38.88
CA LYS A 304 -10.40 13.02 37.74
C LYS A 304 -10.78 12.11 36.58
N ILE A 305 -10.31 10.86 36.59
CA ILE A 305 -10.55 9.92 35.52
C ILE A 305 -11.35 8.74 36.06
N SER A 306 -12.41 8.39 35.35
CA SER A 306 -13.15 7.16 35.61
C SER A 306 -13.00 6.24 34.41
N ILE A 307 -12.49 5.02 34.63
CA ILE A 307 -12.32 3.99 33.61
C ILE A 307 -13.28 2.85 33.92
N MET A 308 -14.21 2.62 32.99
CA MET A 308 -15.08 1.44 32.99
C MET A 308 -14.53 0.44 32.01
N VAL A 309 -14.28 -0.79 32.47
CA VAL A 309 -13.90 -1.92 31.62
C VAL A 309 -15.13 -2.77 31.42
N GLU A 310 -15.52 -2.98 30.17
CA GLU A 310 -16.68 -3.80 29.86
C GLU A 310 -16.26 -5.23 29.49
N ASP A 311 -17.09 -6.19 29.90
CA ASP A 311 -16.83 -7.59 29.60
C ASP A 311 -17.14 -7.92 28.13
N GLU A 312 -16.35 -8.82 27.52
CA GLU A 312 -16.46 -9.32 26.15
C GLU A 312 -17.88 -9.86 25.79
N ARG A 313 -18.75 -10.03 26.76
CA ARG A 313 -20.09 -10.63 26.61
C ARG A 313 -21.19 -9.64 26.32
N ASP A 314 -20.93 -8.36 26.48
CA ASP A 314 -21.91 -7.33 26.19
C ASP A 314 -21.93 -7.03 24.68
N GLN A 315 -22.87 -7.62 23.96
CA GLN A 315 -23.05 -7.52 22.51
C GLN A 315 -23.35 -6.11 21.99
N TYR A 316 -23.22 -5.09 22.82
CA TYR A 316 -23.58 -3.70 22.48
C TYR A 316 -22.49 -2.96 21.68
N PHE A 317 -21.23 -3.41 21.73
CA PHE A 317 -20.08 -2.63 21.24
C PHE A 317 -19.38 -3.18 19.98
N GLY A 318 -20.04 -4.01 19.23
CA GLY A 318 -19.48 -4.59 17.99
C GLY A 318 -18.38 -5.64 18.24
N ASP A 319 -17.87 -6.24 17.17
CA ASP A 319 -16.84 -7.29 17.25
C ASP A 319 -15.47 -6.68 17.59
N PRO A 320 -14.74 -7.23 18.60
CA PRO A 320 -13.41 -6.75 18.97
C PRO A 320 -12.42 -6.84 17.82
N PRO A 321 -11.52 -5.85 17.67
CA PRO A 321 -10.49 -5.89 16.66
C PRO A 321 -9.44 -6.94 17.00
N THR A 322 -8.83 -7.54 15.96
CA THR A 322 -7.86 -8.60 16.11
C THR A 322 -6.44 -8.05 16.03
N LYS A 323 -5.66 -8.24 17.09
CA LYS A 323 -4.21 -8.02 17.14
C LYS A 323 -3.52 -9.38 17.20
N LEU A 324 -2.63 -9.63 16.24
CA LEU A 324 -1.80 -10.83 16.22
C LEU A 324 -0.45 -10.55 16.89
N GLU A 325 -0.07 -11.40 17.83
CA GLU A 325 1.25 -11.36 18.46
C GLU A 325 1.87 -12.73 18.39
N ASN A 326 2.75 -12.94 17.42
CA ASN A 326 3.42 -14.20 17.15
C ASN A 326 4.92 -14.12 17.44
N PRO A 327 5.57 -15.26 17.80
CA PRO A 327 7.02 -15.34 17.93
C PRO A 327 7.74 -14.85 16.67
N LYS A 328 8.92 -14.25 16.84
CA LYS A 328 9.69 -13.61 15.75
C LYS A 328 9.88 -14.48 14.50
N VAL A 329 9.98 -15.80 14.68
CA VAL A 329 10.14 -16.76 13.57
C VAL A 329 8.87 -16.88 12.72
N PHE A 330 7.68 -16.80 13.33
CA PHE A 330 6.39 -16.94 12.66
C PHE A 330 5.79 -15.58 12.24
N LYS A 331 6.30 -14.48 12.78
CA LYS A 331 5.83 -13.11 12.48
C LYS A 331 5.76 -12.81 10.96
N PRO A 332 6.73 -13.21 10.11
CA PRO A 332 6.63 -12.98 8.66
C PRO A 332 5.37 -13.60 8.01
N PHE A 333 4.90 -14.73 8.52
CA PHE A 333 3.73 -15.45 7.97
C PHE A 333 2.39 -14.78 8.29
N GLU A 334 2.35 -13.83 9.24
CA GLU A 334 1.16 -12.98 9.46
C GLU A 334 0.75 -12.23 8.18
N MET A 335 1.69 -12.00 7.26
CA MET A 335 1.39 -11.40 5.95
C MET A 335 0.39 -12.24 5.16
N PHE A 336 0.51 -13.56 5.18
CA PHE A 336 -0.43 -14.45 4.47
C PHE A 336 -1.82 -14.43 5.11
N ILE A 337 -1.87 -14.37 6.46
CA ILE A 337 -3.15 -14.24 7.18
C ILE A 337 -3.83 -12.91 6.85
N LYS A 338 -3.06 -11.80 6.87
CA LYS A 338 -3.59 -10.48 6.51
C LYS A 338 -4.06 -10.39 5.05
N MET A 339 -3.44 -11.13 4.14
CA MET A 339 -3.85 -11.17 2.72
C MET A 339 -5.17 -11.90 2.51
N TYR A 340 -5.44 -12.94 3.27
CA TYR A 340 -6.70 -13.68 3.19
C TYR A 340 -7.82 -12.96 3.96
N GLY A 341 -7.52 -12.52 5.18
CA GLY A 341 -8.40 -11.86 6.14
C GLY A 341 -7.96 -12.22 7.55
N LEU A 342 -8.09 -11.29 8.50
CA LEU A 342 -7.73 -11.56 9.89
C LEU A 342 -8.72 -12.51 10.55
N PRO A 343 -8.28 -13.36 11.51
CA PRO A 343 -9.19 -14.23 12.25
C PRO A 343 -10.19 -13.39 13.07
N ALA A 344 -11.40 -13.88 13.17
CA ALA A 344 -12.35 -13.35 14.13
C ALA A 344 -11.85 -13.61 15.55
N HIS A 345 -12.33 -12.83 16.50
CA HIS A 345 -11.89 -12.91 17.89
C HIS A 345 -12.12 -14.33 18.52
N ASP A 346 -13.16 -15.02 18.10
CA ASP A 346 -13.52 -16.39 18.52
C ASP A 346 -12.81 -17.50 17.72
N GLU A 347 -12.05 -17.15 16.68
CA GLU A 347 -11.30 -18.11 15.88
C GLU A 347 -9.90 -18.39 16.47
N MET A 348 -9.30 -19.49 16.02
CA MET A 348 -7.92 -19.81 16.33
C MET A 348 -6.98 -19.08 15.37
N ASP A 349 -5.86 -18.57 15.87
CA ASP A 349 -4.80 -18.01 15.03
C ASP A 349 -4.13 -19.10 14.19
N PRO A 350 -4.29 -19.10 12.86
CA PRO A 350 -3.70 -20.12 11.99
C PRO A 350 -2.23 -19.85 11.64
N THR A 351 -1.62 -18.75 12.08
CA THR A 351 -0.27 -18.33 11.63
C THR A 351 0.79 -19.40 11.80
N MET A 352 0.82 -20.07 12.96
CA MET A 352 1.80 -21.11 13.23
C MET A 352 1.57 -22.37 12.37
N PHE A 353 0.31 -22.70 12.14
CA PHE A 353 -0.08 -23.82 11.28
C PHE A 353 0.33 -23.56 9.83
N VAL A 354 -0.02 -22.37 9.30
CA VAL A 354 0.37 -21.95 7.94
C VAL A 354 1.89 -21.89 7.78
N ALA A 355 2.60 -21.36 8.76
CA ALA A 355 4.07 -21.32 8.70
C ALA A 355 4.67 -22.73 8.54
N LEU A 356 4.15 -23.71 9.27
CA LEU A 356 4.64 -25.07 9.20
C LEU A 356 4.23 -25.77 7.91
N THR A 357 2.95 -25.72 7.54
CA THR A 357 2.42 -26.40 6.35
C THR A 357 2.96 -25.78 5.06
N TYR A 358 2.99 -24.45 4.97
CA TYR A 358 3.56 -23.75 3.82
C TYR A 358 5.02 -24.12 3.57
N THR A 359 5.86 -24.03 4.60
CA THR A 359 7.29 -24.32 4.46
C THR A 359 7.57 -25.79 4.18
N PHE A 360 6.79 -26.70 4.79
CA PHE A 360 6.87 -28.13 4.54
C PHE A 360 6.47 -28.48 3.10
N ILE A 361 5.32 -27.99 2.63
CA ILE A 361 4.82 -28.25 1.27
C ILE A 361 5.76 -27.62 0.24
N PHE A 362 6.22 -26.36 0.47
CA PHE A 362 7.20 -25.72 -0.40
C PHE A 362 8.48 -26.56 -0.51
N GLY A 363 9.02 -27.00 0.61
CA GLY A 363 10.21 -27.85 0.61
C GLY A 363 10.00 -29.19 -0.10
N ALA A 364 8.82 -29.80 0.02
CA ALA A 364 8.50 -31.05 -0.67
C ALA A 364 8.35 -30.87 -2.18
N MET A 365 7.81 -29.73 -2.64
CA MET A 365 7.67 -29.37 -4.06
C MET A 365 9.00 -28.94 -4.68
N PHE A 366 9.82 -28.20 -3.93
CA PHE A 366 11.07 -27.59 -4.35
C PHE A 366 12.25 -28.20 -3.58
N GLY A 367 12.38 -29.54 -3.67
CA GLY A 367 13.33 -30.32 -2.89
C GLY A 367 14.73 -30.36 -3.51
N ASP A 368 15.53 -29.31 -3.35
CA ASP A 368 16.94 -29.25 -3.73
C ASP A 368 17.80 -28.60 -2.65
N LEU A 369 18.88 -29.28 -2.24
CA LEU A 369 19.73 -28.82 -1.15
C LEU A 369 20.52 -27.56 -1.51
N GLY A 370 21.06 -27.49 -2.74
CA GLY A 370 21.87 -26.37 -3.18
C GLY A 370 21.04 -25.10 -3.41
N GLN A 371 19.94 -25.22 -4.13
CA GLN A 371 19.02 -24.11 -4.38
C GLN A 371 18.34 -23.67 -3.08
N GLY A 372 17.94 -24.60 -2.21
CA GLY A 372 17.40 -24.33 -0.89
C GLY A 372 18.35 -23.51 -0.01
N PHE A 373 19.65 -23.82 -0.06
CA PHE A 373 20.66 -23.03 0.64
C PHE A 373 20.76 -21.60 0.08
N CYS A 374 20.69 -21.42 -1.22
CA CYS A 374 20.67 -20.10 -1.84
C CYS A 374 19.45 -19.28 -1.39
N LEU A 375 18.25 -19.90 -1.38
CA LEU A 375 17.02 -19.25 -0.89
C LEU A 375 17.13 -18.87 0.60
N PHE A 376 17.67 -19.77 1.44
CA PHE A 376 17.91 -19.51 2.85
C PHE A 376 18.84 -18.32 3.07
N ALA A 377 20.02 -18.31 2.40
CA ALA A 377 21.03 -17.27 2.57
C ALA A 377 20.54 -15.90 2.06
N ILE A 378 20.03 -15.84 0.83
CA ILE A 378 19.56 -14.58 0.22
C ILE A 378 18.34 -14.05 0.97
N GLY A 379 17.35 -14.91 1.26
CA GLY A 379 16.17 -14.54 2.04
C GLY A 379 16.52 -14.04 3.43
N GLY A 380 17.44 -14.73 4.13
CA GLY A 380 17.90 -14.35 5.46
C GLY A 380 18.60 -13.00 5.49
N ILE A 381 19.53 -12.75 4.54
CA ILE A 381 20.22 -11.46 4.43
C ILE A 381 19.23 -10.32 4.17
N LEU A 382 18.30 -10.50 3.22
CA LEU A 382 17.30 -9.49 2.91
C LEU A 382 16.34 -9.23 4.08
N TYR A 383 15.97 -10.26 4.82
CA TYR A 383 15.13 -10.09 6.02
C TYR A 383 15.85 -9.32 7.12
N LEU A 384 17.11 -9.63 7.38
CA LEU A 384 17.91 -8.96 8.43
C LEU A 384 18.24 -7.51 8.07
N THR A 385 18.50 -7.20 6.78
CA THR A 385 18.89 -5.85 6.35
C THR A 385 17.70 -4.93 6.08
N LYS A 386 16.66 -5.44 5.42
CA LYS A 386 15.50 -4.63 4.96
C LYS A 386 14.19 -4.95 5.68
N LYS A 387 14.18 -5.92 6.60
CA LYS A 387 12.98 -6.38 7.33
C LYS A 387 11.77 -6.72 6.42
N ILE A 388 12.02 -7.24 5.23
CA ILE A 388 10.97 -7.62 4.27
C ILE A 388 10.40 -8.97 4.70
N ASN A 389 9.12 -9.04 5.09
CA ASN A 389 8.46 -10.26 5.57
C ASN A 389 8.53 -11.42 4.56
N LEU A 390 8.33 -11.14 3.27
CA LEU A 390 8.42 -12.16 2.22
C LEU A 390 9.81 -12.83 2.18
N ALA A 391 10.88 -12.06 2.38
CA ALA A 391 12.23 -12.60 2.43
C ALA A 391 12.43 -13.54 3.62
N GLY A 392 11.81 -13.22 4.77
CA GLY A 392 11.80 -14.10 5.95
C GLY A 392 11.10 -15.44 5.67
N ILE A 393 9.97 -15.41 4.98
CA ILE A 393 9.23 -16.62 4.56
C ILE A 393 10.08 -17.49 3.63
N ILE A 394 10.70 -16.88 2.60
CA ILE A 394 11.58 -17.58 1.65
C ILE A 394 12.78 -18.22 2.36
N SER A 395 13.35 -17.53 3.35
CA SER A 395 14.46 -18.05 4.13
C SER A 395 14.07 -19.33 4.89
N ILE A 396 12.94 -19.33 5.57
CA ILE A 396 12.47 -20.50 6.31
C ILE A 396 12.06 -21.63 5.34
N ALA A 397 11.40 -21.32 4.23
CA ALA A 397 11.08 -22.29 3.19
C ALA A 397 12.34 -22.93 2.59
N GLY A 398 13.45 -22.16 2.45
CA GLY A 398 14.74 -22.66 2.02
C GLY A 398 15.32 -23.73 2.96
N ILE A 399 15.08 -23.63 4.27
CA ILE A 399 15.51 -24.67 5.23
C ILE A 399 14.78 -26.00 4.95
N PHE A 400 13.48 -25.96 4.73
CA PHE A 400 12.70 -27.16 4.40
C PHE A 400 13.06 -27.71 3.00
N SER A 401 13.37 -26.84 2.06
CA SER A 401 13.88 -27.24 0.73
C SER A 401 15.22 -27.97 0.85
N MET A 402 16.13 -27.53 1.71
CA MET A 402 17.38 -28.26 2.01
C MET A 402 17.09 -29.62 2.65
N PHE A 403 16.14 -29.67 3.58
CA PHE A 403 15.76 -30.93 4.24
C PHE A 403 15.23 -31.96 3.23
N PHE A 404 14.28 -31.57 2.38
CA PHE A 404 13.76 -32.46 1.35
C PHE A 404 14.77 -32.75 0.24
N GLY A 405 15.62 -31.78 -0.13
CA GLY A 405 16.72 -32.01 -1.05
C GLY A 405 17.70 -33.07 -0.56
N PHE A 406 17.97 -33.12 0.75
CA PHE A 406 18.76 -34.19 1.36
C PHE A 406 18.02 -35.53 1.35
N MET A 407 16.70 -35.54 1.56
CA MET A 407 15.89 -36.74 1.49
C MET A 407 15.77 -37.32 0.08
N PHE A 408 15.66 -36.48 -0.92
CA PHE A 408 15.59 -36.85 -2.34
C PHE A 408 16.96 -37.13 -2.96
N GLY A 409 18.04 -36.64 -2.33
CA GLY A 409 19.41 -36.76 -2.80
C GLY A 409 19.77 -35.80 -3.93
N SER A 410 19.10 -34.62 -4.03
CA SER A 410 19.37 -33.61 -5.05
C SER A 410 20.20 -32.45 -4.52
N VAL A 411 21.28 -32.10 -5.24
CA VAL A 411 22.15 -30.95 -4.98
C VAL A 411 22.37 -30.21 -6.27
N PHE A 412 21.72 -29.07 -6.49
CA PHE A 412 21.69 -28.34 -7.75
C PHE A 412 21.34 -29.24 -8.96
N GLY A 413 20.43 -30.21 -8.75
CA GLY A 413 20.01 -31.19 -9.74
C GLY A 413 20.92 -32.41 -9.89
N PHE A 414 22.10 -32.44 -9.28
CA PHE A 414 22.93 -33.64 -9.29
C PHE A 414 22.37 -34.68 -8.30
N GLU A 415 22.04 -35.87 -8.78
CA GLU A 415 21.53 -37.00 -7.98
C GLU A 415 22.64 -37.99 -7.58
N ASP A 416 23.86 -37.80 -8.09
CA ASP A 416 24.99 -38.73 -7.84
C ASP A 416 25.86 -38.30 -6.66
N ILE A 417 25.68 -37.06 -6.13
CA ILE A 417 26.50 -36.54 -5.02
C ILE A 417 26.05 -37.11 -3.68
N ILE A 418 24.73 -37.23 -3.48
CA ILE A 418 24.14 -37.76 -2.24
C ILE A 418 23.19 -38.89 -2.62
N GLU A 419 23.33 -40.04 -1.98
CA GLU A 419 22.36 -41.15 -2.12
C GLU A 419 21.01 -40.75 -1.53
N ALA A 420 19.92 -40.87 -2.33
CA ALA A 420 18.57 -40.62 -1.87
C ALA A 420 18.22 -41.50 -0.64
N ARG A 421 17.88 -40.89 0.49
CA ARG A 421 17.53 -41.61 1.71
C ARG A 421 16.06 -42.02 1.78
N TRP A 422 15.20 -41.40 0.97
CA TRP A 422 13.77 -41.70 0.99
C TRP A 422 13.23 -42.08 -0.39
N LEU A 423 13.01 -41.12 -1.29
CA LEU A 423 12.41 -41.36 -2.61
C LEU A 423 13.17 -40.51 -3.66
N ARG A 424 13.32 -41.07 -4.85
CA ARG A 424 13.67 -40.29 -6.03
C ARG A 424 12.39 -39.90 -6.75
N PRO A 425 12.06 -38.59 -6.91
CA PRO A 425 10.76 -38.16 -7.44
C PRO A 425 10.42 -38.70 -8.82
N VAL A 426 11.41 -38.90 -9.70
CA VAL A 426 11.18 -39.36 -11.08
C VAL A 426 11.06 -40.88 -11.16
N SER A 427 11.87 -41.66 -10.41
CA SER A 427 12.03 -43.10 -10.62
C SER A 427 11.25 -43.97 -9.67
N ALA A 428 10.73 -43.44 -8.56
CA ALA A 428 10.00 -44.23 -7.57
C ALA A 428 8.60 -44.59 -8.05
N MET A 429 8.36 -45.90 -8.29
CA MET A 429 7.05 -46.42 -8.73
C MET A 429 6.46 -47.39 -7.69
N THR A 430 5.16 -47.25 -7.40
CA THR A 430 4.41 -48.14 -6.52
C THR A 430 3.28 -48.80 -7.31
N ASN A 431 3.14 -50.13 -7.15
CA ASN A 431 2.04 -50.87 -7.76
C ASN A 431 0.80 -50.79 -6.87
N LEU A 432 -0.25 -50.20 -7.37
CA LEU A 432 -1.54 -50.10 -6.70
C LEU A 432 -2.52 -51.13 -7.27
N PRO A 433 -3.34 -51.81 -6.41
CA PRO A 433 -4.17 -52.95 -6.82
C PRO A 433 -5.27 -52.61 -7.84
N PHE A 434 -5.54 -51.45 -8.23
CA PHE A 434 -6.58 -51.10 -9.21
C PHE A 434 -6.11 -50.16 -10.32
N ILE A 435 -5.12 -49.32 -10.00
CA ILE A 435 -4.65 -48.23 -10.89
C ILE A 435 -3.39 -48.63 -11.67
N GLY A 436 -2.71 -49.71 -11.22
CA GLY A 436 -1.45 -50.17 -11.80
C GLY A 436 -0.23 -49.46 -11.21
N GLN A 437 0.77 -49.19 -12.03
CA GLN A 437 1.99 -48.47 -11.61
C GLN A 437 1.74 -46.97 -11.54
N LEU A 438 1.86 -46.39 -10.36
CA LEU A 438 1.79 -44.96 -10.11
C LEU A 438 3.07 -44.50 -9.43
N ASN A 439 3.50 -43.26 -9.74
CA ASN A 439 4.65 -42.67 -9.05
C ASN A 439 4.35 -42.55 -7.55
N THR A 440 5.27 -43.03 -6.73
CA THR A 440 5.13 -43.08 -5.27
C THR A 440 4.93 -41.71 -4.64
N VAL A 441 5.52 -40.64 -5.25
CA VAL A 441 5.40 -39.29 -4.75
C VAL A 441 3.94 -38.80 -4.78
N PHE A 442 3.15 -39.19 -5.80
CA PHE A 442 1.72 -38.84 -5.84
C PHE A 442 0.92 -39.53 -4.75
N VAL A 443 1.23 -40.79 -4.49
CA VAL A 443 0.55 -41.54 -3.42
C VAL A 443 0.82 -40.91 -2.06
N VAL A 444 2.08 -40.55 -1.80
CA VAL A 444 2.49 -39.89 -0.55
C VAL A 444 1.84 -38.51 -0.44
N ALA A 445 1.79 -37.72 -1.54
CA ALA A 445 1.15 -36.42 -1.56
C ALA A 445 -0.35 -36.50 -1.23
N ILE A 446 -1.07 -37.48 -1.81
CA ILE A 446 -2.48 -37.70 -1.51
C ILE A 446 -2.66 -38.13 -0.04
N ALA A 447 -1.85 -39.03 0.46
CA ALA A 447 -1.91 -39.48 1.85
C ALA A 447 -1.65 -38.32 2.83
N PHE A 448 -0.67 -37.48 2.54
CA PHE A 448 -0.39 -36.27 3.30
C PHE A 448 -1.59 -35.27 3.24
N GLY A 449 -2.19 -35.09 2.08
CA GLY A 449 -3.39 -34.26 1.91
C GLY A 449 -4.59 -34.79 2.70
N MET A 450 -4.80 -36.10 2.72
CA MET A 450 -5.84 -36.73 3.55
C MET A 450 -5.61 -36.45 5.04
N ALA A 451 -4.37 -36.58 5.52
CA ALA A 451 -4.04 -36.27 6.92
C ALA A 451 -4.28 -34.78 7.25
N LEU A 452 -3.88 -33.86 6.35
CA LEU A 452 -4.15 -32.41 6.50
C LEU A 452 -5.63 -32.09 6.54
N ASN A 453 -6.45 -32.70 5.66
CA ASN A 453 -7.90 -32.53 5.67
C ASN A 453 -8.52 -32.95 7.02
N ILE A 454 -8.10 -34.06 7.58
CA ILE A 454 -8.55 -34.50 8.91
C ILE A 454 -8.16 -33.47 9.97
N LEU A 455 -6.93 -32.99 9.96
CA LEU A 455 -6.43 -32.00 10.91
C LEU A 455 -7.23 -30.67 10.81
N VAL A 456 -7.52 -30.20 9.60
CA VAL A 456 -8.28 -28.98 9.36
C VAL A 456 -9.73 -29.11 9.83
N MET A 457 -10.35 -30.30 9.68
CA MET A 457 -11.68 -30.59 10.25
C MET A 457 -11.67 -30.53 11.78
N ILE A 458 -10.61 -31.01 12.42
CA ILE A 458 -10.44 -30.89 13.87
C ILE A 458 -10.36 -29.42 14.28
N PHE A 459 -9.63 -28.58 13.52
CA PHE A 459 -9.57 -27.13 13.78
C PHE A 459 -10.94 -26.46 13.63
N ASN A 460 -11.72 -26.85 12.63
CA ASN A 460 -13.09 -26.34 12.49
C ASN A 460 -13.98 -26.72 13.69
N ILE A 461 -13.87 -27.92 14.20
CA ILE A 461 -14.60 -28.35 15.40
C ILE A 461 -14.18 -27.50 16.61
N ILE A 462 -12.88 -27.22 16.78
CA ILE A 462 -12.38 -26.38 17.88
C ILE A 462 -12.90 -24.93 17.74
N ASN A 463 -12.88 -24.35 16.52
CA ASN A 463 -13.39 -23.00 16.27
C ASN A 463 -14.90 -22.94 16.53
N SER A 464 -15.68 -23.89 16.01
CA SER A 464 -17.12 -23.95 16.25
C SER A 464 -17.48 -24.16 17.73
N ALA A 465 -16.65 -24.90 18.48
CA ALA A 465 -16.82 -25.06 19.93
C ALA A 465 -16.55 -23.74 20.68
N LYS A 466 -15.54 -22.97 20.29
CA LYS A 466 -15.25 -21.64 20.84
C LYS A 466 -16.36 -20.64 20.54
N ALA A 467 -16.87 -20.64 19.30
CA ALA A 467 -17.97 -19.79 18.85
C ALA A 467 -19.34 -20.22 19.45
N HIS A 468 -19.39 -21.28 20.26
CA HIS A 468 -20.62 -21.88 20.78
C HIS A 468 -21.66 -22.28 19.71
N ASP A 469 -21.24 -22.47 18.48
CA ASP A 469 -22.08 -22.89 17.35
C ASP A 469 -22.17 -24.42 17.30
N LYS A 470 -23.18 -24.97 17.98
CA LYS A 470 -23.39 -26.40 18.09
C LYS A 470 -23.86 -27.04 16.79
N GLU A 471 -24.57 -26.29 15.97
CA GLU A 471 -25.02 -26.77 14.67
C GLU A 471 -23.83 -27.07 13.75
N ASN A 472 -22.93 -26.10 13.57
CA ASN A 472 -21.73 -26.28 12.75
C ASN A 472 -20.73 -27.23 13.36
N MET A 473 -20.61 -27.31 14.68
CA MET A 473 -19.74 -28.25 15.37
C MET A 473 -20.13 -29.69 15.09
N LEU A 474 -21.42 -30.05 15.19
CA LEU A 474 -21.86 -31.46 15.17
C LEU A 474 -22.28 -31.91 13.76
N PHE A 475 -23.08 -31.12 13.04
CA PHE A 475 -23.79 -31.54 11.85
C PHE A 475 -23.22 -31.01 10.53
N SER A 476 -22.22 -30.12 10.59
CA SER A 476 -21.62 -29.57 9.37
C SER A 476 -20.74 -30.61 8.65
N THR A 477 -20.57 -30.41 7.37
CA THR A 477 -19.68 -31.22 6.52
C THR A 477 -18.22 -31.16 6.99
N ASN A 478 -17.78 -30.09 7.62
CA ASN A 478 -16.46 -29.95 8.23
C ASN A 478 -16.48 -30.16 9.75
N GLY A 479 -17.62 -30.50 10.35
CA GLY A 479 -17.81 -30.79 11.77
C GLY A 479 -17.54 -32.25 12.11
N VAL A 480 -18.07 -32.70 13.27
CA VAL A 480 -17.88 -34.08 13.78
C VAL A 480 -18.45 -35.11 12.80
N ALA A 481 -19.65 -34.88 12.24
CA ALA A 481 -20.24 -35.78 11.25
C ALA A 481 -19.36 -35.92 10.00
N GLY A 482 -18.79 -34.78 9.50
CA GLY A 482 -17.85 -34.80 8.40
C GLY A 482 -16.55 -35.52 8.70
N LEU A 483 -15.99 -35.31 9.88
CA LEU A 483 -14.78 -35.99 10.34
C LEU A 483 -14.96 -37.50 10.42
N VAL A 484 -16.08 -37.99 10.96
CA VAL A 484 -16.38 -39.41 11.03
C VAL A 484 -16.54 -39.99 9.62
N PHE A 485 -17.28 -39.35 8.77
CA PHE A 485 -17.48 -39.79 7.38
C PHE A 485 -16.15 -39.86 6.61
N TYR A 486 -15.42 -38.74 6.55
CA TYR A 486 -14.17 -38.64 5.79
C TYR A 486 -13.07 -39.50 6.37
N GLY A 487 -12.92 -39.52 7.70
CA GLY A 487 -11.94 -40.35 8.39
C GLY A 487 -12.15 -41.86 8.15
N PHE A 488 -13.42 -42.31 8.18
CA PHE A 488 -13.73 -43.70 7.89
C PHE A 488 -13.56 -44.07 6.42
N LEU A 489 -13.88 -43.15 5.52
CA LEU A 489 -13.62 -43.29 4.07
C LEU A 489 -12.12 -43.43 3.80
N VAL A 490 -11.31 -42.53 4.37
CA VAL A 490 -9.83 -42.58 4.26
C VAL A 490 -9.29 -43.90 4.82
N LEU A 491 -9.75 -44.30 6.01
CA LEU A 491 -9.35 -45.57 6.61
C LEU A 491 -9.67 -46.77 5.70
N THR A 492 -10.85 -46.78 5.10
CA THR A 492 -11.27 -47.84 4.16
C THR A 492 -10.38 -47.89 2.92
N VAL A 493 -10.09 -46.70 2.34
CA VAL A 493 -9.20 -46.60 1.17
C VAL A 493 -7.78 -47.08 1.52
N VAL A 494 -7.23 -46.65 2.66
CA VAL A 494 -5.88 -47.02 3.09
C VAL A 494 -5.79 -48.53 3.33
N LEU A 495 -6.76 -49.15 4.03
CA LEU A 495 -6.80 -50.58 4.25
C LEU A 495 -6.89 -51.36 2.92
N TYR A 496 -7.72 -50.88 1.99
CA TYR A 496 -7.82 -51.49 0.67
C TYR A 496 -6.50 -51.43 -0.11
N MET A 497 -5.86 -50.26 -0.12
CA MET A 497 -4.58 -50.04 -0.83
C MET A 497 -3.41 -50.82 -0.23
N THR A 498 -3.42 -51.02 1.11
CA THR A 498 -2.40 -51.84 1.81
C THR A 498 -2.66 -53.34 1.76
N GLY A 499 -3.74 -53.79 1.08
CA GLY A 499 -4.08 -55.21 0.91
C GLY A 499 -4.67 -55.86 2.17
N HIS A 500 -5.08 -55.06 3.16
CA HIS A 500 -5.74 -55.58 4.36
C HIS A 500 -7.24 -55.77 4.11
N LYS A 501 -7.88 -56.59 4.93
CA LYS A 501 -9.33 -56.80 4.84
C LYS A 501 -10.07 -55.49 5.10
N THR A 502 -10.92 -55.12 4.16
CA THR A 502 -11.80 -53.93 4.31
C THR A 502 -12.82 -54.18 5.44
N PRO A 503 -13.31 -53.11 6.11
CA PRO A 503 -14.34 -53.20 7.12
C PRO A 503 -15.59 -53.90 6.59
N GLY A 504 -16.26 -54.67 7.46
CA GLY A 504 -17.50 -55.39 7.05
C GLY A 504 -18.61 -54.45 6.59
N ASN A 505 -19.51 -54.92 5.71
CA ASN A 505 -20.58 -54.13 5.11
C ASN A 505 -21.45 -53.41 6.15
N VAL A 506 -21.65 -53.96 7.34
CA VAL A 506 -22.40 -53.35 8.44
C VAL A 506 -21.68 -52.08 8.95
N MET A 507 -20.35 -52.12 9.12
CA MET A 507 -19.58 -50.96 9.52
C MET A 507 -19.60 -49.86 8.44
N LEU A 508 -19.50 -50.21 7.15
CA LEU A 508 -19.62 -49.27 6.04
C LEU A 508 -20.97 -48.55 6.08
N VAL A 509 -22.08 -49.27 6.27
CA VAL A 509 -23.42 -48.64 6.33
C VAL A 509 -23.56 -47.71 7.55
N ILE A 510 -23.02 -48.08 8.70
CA ILE A 510 -23.11 -47.26 9.91
C ILE A 510 -22.25 -45.99 9.78
N PHE A 511 -20.95 -46.11 9.48
CA PHE A 511 -20.04 -44.98 9.51
C PHE A 511 -20.06 -44.09 8.28
N LEU A 512 -20.63 -44.54 7.16
CA LEU A 512 -20.90 -43.69 5.99
C LEU A 512 -22.37 -43.26 5.90
N GLY A 513 -23.31 -44.15 6.24
CA GLY A 513 -24.76 -43.86 6.11
C GLY A 513 -25.28 -42.91 7.17
N ILE A 514 -24.91 -43.05 8.44
CA ILE A 514 -25.37 -42.16 9.51
C ILE A 514 -24.90 -40.71 9.27
N PRO A 515 -23.62 -40.40 8.99
CA PRO A 515 -23.20 -39.05 8.68
C PRO A 515 -23.90 -38.45 7.46
N VAL A 516 -24.17 -39.23 6.42
CA VAL A 516 -24.95 -38.74 5.25
C VAL A 516 -26.35 -38.32 5.66
N LEU A 517 -27.03 -39.12 6.53
CA LEU A 517 -28.32 -38.71 7.07
C LEU A 517 -28.21 -37.43 7.92
N LEU A 518 -27.15 -37.28 8.71
CA LEU A 518 -26.91 -36.07 9.51
C LEU A 518 -26.71 -34.82 8.61
N PHE A 519 -26.06 -34.97 7.47
CA PHE A 519 -25.91 -33.85 6.50
C PHE A 519 -27.25 -33.44 5.91
N VAL A 520 -28.08 -34.41 5.48
CA VAL A 520 -29.42 -34.15 4.94
C VAL A 520 -30.32 -33.46 5.96
N PHE A 521 -30.22 -33.84 7.23
CA PHE A 521 -31.05 -33.30 8.31
C PHE A 521 -30.36 -32.23 9.16
N LYS A 522 -29.29 -31.61 8.68
CA LYS A 522 -28.49 -30.59 9.39
C LYS A 522 -29.36 -29.46 9.95
N GLU A 523 -30.17 -28.80 9.11
CA GLU A 523 -31.02 -27.68 9.52
C GLU A 523 -32.09 -28.06 10.56
N PRO A 524 -32.87 -29.16 10.39
CA PRO A 524 -33.84 -29.57 11.40
C PRO A 524 -33.21 -29.95 12.74
N LEU A 525 -32.06 -30.62 12.70
CA LEU A 525 -31.34 -31.03 13.90
C LEU A 525 -30.66 -29.86 14.60
N GLY A 526 -30.12 -28.91 13.84
CA GLY A 526 -29.55 -27.68 14.35
C GLY A 526 -30.59 -26.84 15.10
N ASN A 527 -31.76 -26.63 14.48
CA ASN A 527 -32.88 -25.93 15.12
C ASN A 527 -33.34 -26.60 16.41
N LEU A 528 -33.29 -27.92 16.49
CA LEU A 528 -33.67 -28.68 17.68
C LEU A 528 -32.65 -28.53 18.80
N VAL A 529 -31.36 -28.55 18.49
CA VAL A 529 -30.26 -28.42 19.47
C VAL A 529 -30.13 -27.00 20.00
N GLU A 530 -30.26 -26.00 19.13
CA GLU A 530 -30.15 -24.59 19.51
C GLU A 530 -31.46 -23.94 19.95
N LYS A 531 -32.55 -24.71 19.95
CA LYS A 531 -33.92 -24.23 20.31
C LYS A 531 -34.36 -22.98 19.52
N ARG A 532 -33.85 -22.82 18.30
CA ARG A 532 -34.27 -21.75 17.39
C ARG A 532 -35.55 -22.16 16.65
N HIS A 533 -36.55 -21.30 16.66
CA HIS A 533 -37.78 -21.50 15.90
C HIS A 533 -37.69 -20.84 14.49
N LYS A 534 -36.65 -21.13 13.72
CA LYS A 534 -36.61 -20.75 12.31
C LYS A 534 -37.59 -21.67 11.54
N LYS A 535 -38.64 -21.06 10.95
CA LYS A 535 -39.51 -21.78 10.02
C LYS A 535 -38.69 -22.19 8.80
N MET A 536 -38.81 -23.47 8.40
CA MET A 536 -38.23 -23.95 7.14
C MET A 536 -38.81 -23.11 5.98
N GLU A 537 -37.94 -22.44 5.26
CA GLU A 537 -38.29 -21.74 4.03
C GLU A 537 -38.41 -22.79 2.91
N GLY A 538 -39.59 -23.05 2.43
CA GLY A 538 -39.87 -23.96 1.31
C GLY A 538 -40.69 -25.18 1.67
N GLY A 539 -41.38 -25.74 0.69
CA GLY A 539 -42.16 -26.97 0.86
C GLY A 539 -41.26 -28.19 1.06
N LYS A 540 -41.77 -29.28 1.66
CA LYS A 540 -41.01 -30.52 1.94
C LYS A 540 -40.28 -31.09 0.74
N VAL A 541 -40.81 -30.95 -0.47
CA VAL A 541 -40.15 -31.42 -1.70
C VAL A 541 -38.92 -30.59 -2.02
N MET A 542 -38.98 -29.25 -1.85
CA MET A 542 -37.85 -28.35 -2.10
C MET A 542 -36.71 -28.63 -1.13
N PHE A 543 -36.98 -28.91 0.13
CA PHE A 543 -36.01 -29.31 1.12
C PHE A 543 -35.21 -30.56 0.70
N PHE A 544 -35.89 -31.64 0.24
CA PHE A 544 -35.18 -32.84 -0.20
C PHE A 544 -34.35 -32.62 -1.47
N VAL A 545 -34.82 -31.79 -2.39
CA VAL A 545 -34.08 -31.45 -3.60
C VAL A 545 -32.82 -30.65 -3.23
N GLN A 546 -32.95 -29.65 -2.37
CA GLN A 546 -31.81 -28.86 -1.88
C GLN A 546 -30.80 -29.72 -1.13
N ALA A 547 -31.25 -30.55 -0.20
CA ALA A 547 -30.37 -31.44 0.56
C ALA A 547 -29.65 -32.47 -0.33
N PHE A 548 -30.28 -32.94 -1.43
CA PHE A 548 -29.59 -33.81 -2.38
C PHE A 548 -28.47 -33.10 -3.13
N PHE A 549 -28.69 -31.86 -3.61
CA PHE A 549 -27.65 -31.09 -4.29
C PHE A 549 -26.53 -30.71 -3.32
N GLU A 550 -26.83 -30.32 -2.09
CA GLU A 550 -25.83 -30.01 -1.06
C GLU A 550 -24.97 -31.25 -0.71
N LEU A 551 -25.60 -32.42 -0.62
CA LEU A 551 -24.86 -33.68 -0.43
C LEU A 551 -23.95 -33.99 -1.62
N PHE A 552 -24.45 -33.83 -2.85
CA PHE A 552 -23.67 -34.06 -4.07
C PHE A 552 -22.48 -33.10 -4.16
N GLU A 553 -22.68 -31.82 -3.88
CA GLU A 553 -21.63 -30.80 -3.80
C GLU A 553 -20.57 -31.15 -2.75
N THR A 554 -21.03 -31.61 -1.57
CA THR A 554 -20.12 -32.04 -0.49
C THR A 554 -19.24 -33.22 -0.92
N MET A 555 -19.80 -34.22 -1.59
CA MET A 555 -19.04 -35.36 -2.09
C MET A 555 -18.00 -34.95 -3.13
N LEU A 556 -18.41 -34.09 -4.07
CA LEU A 556 -17.50 -33.53 -5.06
C LEU A 556 -16.39 -32.70 -4.42
N SER A 557 -16.71 -31.91 -3.40
CA SER A 557 -15.74 -31.10 -2.67
C SER A 557 -14.70 -31.95 -1.97
N TYR A 558 -15.10 -33.03 -1.27
CA TYR A 558 -14.15 -33.94 -0.63
C TYR A 558 -13.20 -34.61 -1.64
N PHE A 559 -13.75 -35.07 -2.78
CA PHE A 559 -12.98 -35.70 -3.83
C PHE A 559 -11.99 -34.70 -4.49
N SER A 560 -12.50 -33.54 -4.91
CA SER A 560 -11.70 -32.50 -5.57
C SER A 560 -10.56 -32.02 -4.66
N ASN A 561 -10.87 -31.73 -3.39
CA ASN A 561 -9.86 -31.25 -2.45
C ASN A 561 -8.79 -32.30 -2.15
N THR A 562 -9.17 -33.60 -2.08
CA THR A 562 -8.19 -34.67 -1.88
C THR A 562 -7.26 -34.81 -3.09
N ILE A 563 -7.80 -34.73 -4.31
CA ILE A 563 -7.00 -34.79 -5.55
C ILE A 563 -6.10 -33.55 -5.71
N SER A 564 -6.52 -32.37 -5.24
CA SER A 564 -5.71 -31.16 -5.35
C SER A 564 -4.31 -31.30 -4.73
N TYR A 565 -4.13 -32.17 -3.76
CA TYR A 565 -2.81 -32.42 -3.16
C TYR A 565 -1.85 -33.20 -4.08
N VAL A 566 -2.33 -33.84 -5.16
CA VAL A 566 -1.48 -34.42 -6.22
C VAL A 566 -0.49 -33.40 -6.77
N ARG A 567 -0.87 -32.13 -6.75
CA ARG A 567 -0.02 -31.01 -7.15
C ARG A 567 1.33 -30.99 -6.45
N ILE A 568 1.39 -31.39 -5.17
CA ILE A 568 2.67 -31.48 -4.42
C ILE A 568 3.63 -32.41 -5.14
N GLY A 569 3.16 -33.60 -5.48
CA GLY A 569 3.97 -34.58 -6.22
C GLY A 569 4.28 -34.14 -7.66
N ALA A 570 3.31 -33.49 -8.34
CA ALA A 570 3.51 -33.02 -9.70
C ALA A 570 4.64 -31.97 -9.80
N PHE A 571 4.69 -31.02 -8.88
CA PHE A 571 5.76 -30.03 -8.83
C PHE A 571 7.10 -30.63 -8.40
N ALA A 572 7.13 -31.58 -7.47
CA ALA A 572 8.36 -32.29 -7.12
C ALA A 572 8.98 -33.04 -8.32
N VAL A 573 8.15 -33.71 -9.11
CA VAL A 573 8.61 -34.40 -10.35
C VAL A 573 9.01 -33.38 -11.41
N SER A 574 8.25 -32.29 -11.58
CA SER A 574 8.55 -31.22 -12.54
C SER A 574 9.90 -30.55 -12.23
N HIS A 575 10.17 -30.27 -10.95
CA HIS A 575 11.44 -29.72 -10.50
C HIS A 575 12.62 -30.61 -10.88
N ALA A 576 12.54 -31.89 -10.54
CA ALA A 576 13.59 -32.86 -10.88
C ALA A 576 13.80 -32.95 -12.40
N ALA A 577 12.71 -32.98 -13.20
CA ALA A 577 12.80 -33.01 -14.67
C ALA A 577 13.42 -31.72 -15.26
N MET A 578 13.07 -30.56 -14.71
CA MET A 578 13.67 -29.29 -15.16
C MET A 578 15.16 -29.22 -14.84
N MET A 579 15.56 -29.70 -13.67
CA MET A 579 16.97 -29.77 -13.31
C MET A 579 17.75 -30.73 -14.22
N GLU A 580 17.16 -31.86 -14.60
CA GLU A 580 17.76 -32.79 -15.56
C GLU A 580 18.00 -32.10 -16.91
N VAL A 581 17.05 -31.30 -17.42
CA VAL A 581 17.22 -30.51 -18.65
C VAL A 581 18.37 -29.51 -18.51
N VAL A 582 18.50 -28.79 -17.37
CA VAL A 582 19.62 -27.86 -17.13
C VAL A 582 20.96 -28.60 -17.15
N LEU A 583 21.04 -29.78 -16.55
CA LEU A 583 22.24 -30.60 -16.56
C LEU A 583 22.60 -31.08 -17.97
N MET A 584 21.62 -31.50 -18.79
CA MET A 584 21.82 -31.86 -20.18
C MET A 584 22.34 -30.68 -21.02
N LEU A 585 21.70 -29.49 -20.89
CA LEU A 585 22.09 -28.28 -21.64
C LEU A 585 23.49 -27.79 -21.25
N SER A 586 23.88 -27.96 -20.00
CA SER A 586 25.22 -27.60 -19.53
C SER A 586 26.31 -28.61 -19.91
N GLY A 587 25.92 -29.78 -20.45
CA GLY A 587 26.86 -30.86 -20.77
C GLY A 587 27.39 -31.59 -19.56
N ALA A 588 26.82 -31.39 -18.37
CA ALA A 588 27.26 -32.00 -17.12
C ALA A 588 27.10 -33.53 -17.15
N SER A 589 26.05 -34.04 -17.80
CA SER A 589 25.82 -35.47 -18.04
C SER A 589 26.81 -36.11 -19.03
N ALA A 590 27.47 -35.32 -19.85
CA ALA A 590 28.47 -35.78 -20.83
C ALA A 590 29.92 -35.58 -20.36
N GLY A 591 30.16 -35.11 -19.15
CA GLY A 591 31.50 -34.93 -18.57
C GLY A 591 32.22 -33.64 -18.97
N SER A 592 31.58 -32.73 -19.70
CA SER A 592 32.16 -31.43 -20.11
C SER A 592 31.22 -30.29 -19.67
N THR A 593 31.21 -29.96 -18.38
CA THR A 593 30.28 -28.98 -17.81
C THR A 593 30.60 -27.54 -18.25
N ASN A 594 29.66 -26.90 -18.94
CA ASN A 594 29.69 -25.45 -19.15
C ASN A 594 29.09 -24.73 -17.93
N TRP A 595 29.94 -24.25 -17.05
CA TRP A 595 29.55 -23.61 -15.79
C TRP A 595 28.67 -22.36 -15.98
N ILE A 596 28.81 -21.64 -17.09
CA ILE A 596 27.99 -20.44 -17.35
C ILE A 596 26.54 -20.85 -17.59
N ILE A 597 26.31 -21.85 -18.45
CA ILE A 597 24.96 -22.37 -18.75
C ILE A 597 24.35 -22.99 -17.49
N PHE A 598 25.15 -23.71 -16.71
CA PHE A 598 24.72 -24.32 -15.45
C PHE A 598 24.25 -23.27 -14.44
N VAL A 599 25.03 -22.22 -14.20
CA VAL A 599 24.67 -21.16 -13.24
C VAL A 599 23.43 -20.38 -13.72
N ILE A 600 23.38 -19.98 -14.99
CA ILE A 600 22.23 -19.26 -15.54
C ILE A 600 20.97 -20.14 -15.47
N GLY A 601 21.07 -21.42 -15.84
CA GLY A 601 19.96 -22.37 -15.77
C GLY A 601 19.43 -22.51 -14.33
N ASN A 602 20.31 -22.68 -13.35
CA ASN A 602 19.92 -22.75 -11.94
C ASN A 602 19.25 -21.44 -11.44
N ILE A 603 19.74 -20.27 -11.85
CA ILE A 603 19.12 -18.98 -11.47
C ILE A 603 17.71 -18.88 -12.06
N ILE A 604 17.54 -19.25 -13.33
CA ILE A 604 16.24 -19.21 -14.01
C ILE A 604 15.27 -20.19 -13.35
N VAL A 605 15.67 -21.44 -13.13
CA VAL A 605 14.81 -22.46 -12.49
C VAL A 605 14.48 -22.02 -11.06
N CYS A 606 15.46 -21.64 -10.26
CA CYS A 606 15.24 -21.18 -8.88
C CYS A 606 14.29 -19.98 -8.80
N GLY A 607 14.44 -19.01 -9.70
CA GLY A 607 13.59 -17.82 -9.71
C GLY A 607 12.17 -18.08 -10.20
N LEU A 608 12.02 -18.68 -11.38
CA LEU A 608 10.70 -18.91 -11.97
C LEU A 608 9.92 -20.01 -11.23
N GLU A 609 10.56 -21.13 -10.98
CA GLU A 609 9.90 -22.26 -10.35
C GLU A 609 9.65 -22.00 -8.87
N GLY A 610 10.60 -21.38 -8.14
CA GLY A 610 10.40 -20.98 -6.77
C GLY A 610 9.20 -20.02 -6.60
N LEU A 611 9.00 -19.09 -7.54
CA LEU A 611 7.82 -18.23 -7.57
C LEU A 611 6.53 -19.02 -7.81
N VAL A 612 6.52 -19.88 -8.84
CA VAL A 612 5.34 -20.68 -9.19
C VAL A 612 4.96 -21.63 -8.06
N VAL A 613 5.94 -22.34 -7.49
CA VAL A 613 5.74 -23.23 -6.33
C VAL A 613 5.19 -22.44 -5.15
N GLY A 614 5.75 -21.26 -4.83
CA GLY A 614 5.25 -20.41 -3.76
C GLY A 614 3.78 -20.04 -3.93
N ILE A 615 3.35 -19.68 -5.14
CA ILE A 615 1.94 -19.39 -5.46
C ILE A 615 1.07 -20.64 -5.35
N GLN A 616 1.55 -21.80 -5.80
CA GLN A 616 0.78 -23.05 -5.73
C GLN A 616 0.59 -23.55 -4.31
N VAL A 617 1.57 -23.34 -3.44
CA VAL A 617 1.43 -23.65 -2.00
C VAL A 617 0.40 -22.71 -1.37
N LEU A 618 0.46 -21.40 -1.61
CA LEU A 618 -0.56 -20.46 -1.13
C LEU A 618 -1.97 -20.83 -1.59
N ARG A 619 -2.09 -21.31 -2.82
CA ARG A 619 -3.37 -21.79 -3.33
C ARG A 619 -3.89 -22.98 -2.54
N LEU A 620 -3.03 -23.96 -2.19
CA LEU A 620 -3.41 -25.09 -1.34
C LEU A 620 -3.84 -24.62 0.06
N GLU A 621 -3.10 -23.66 0.65
CA GLU A 621 -3.44 -23.10 1.96
C GLU A 621 -4.83 -22.42 1.96
N TYR A 622 -5.09 -21.57 0.98
CA TYR A 622 -6.29 -20.74 0.97
C TYR A 622 -7.55 -21.50 0.53
N TYR A 623 -7.45 -22.33 -0.51
CA TYR A 623 -8.63 -22.97 -1.08
C TYR A 623 -8.93 -24.35 -0.48
N GLU A 624 -7.94 -25.17 -0.15
CA GLU A 624 -8.14 -26.52 0.37
C GLU A 624 -8.16 -26.55 1.91
N MET A 625 -7.41 -25.65 2.59
CA MET A 625 -7.32 -25.64 4.05
C MET A 625 -8.20 -24.55 4.68
N PHE A 626 -7.95 -23.26 4.39
CA PHE A 626 -8.67 -22.17 5.05
C PHE A 626 -10.17 -22.20 4.81
N SER A 627 -10.62 -22.49 3.59
CA SER A 627 -12.04 -22.56 3.25
C SER A 627 -12.87 -23.48 4.16
N ARG A 628 -12.22 -24.38 4.91
CA ARG A 628 -12.87 -25.36 5.76
C ARG A 628 -13.02 -24.96 7.21
N PHE A 629 -12.10 -24.17 7.76
CA PHE A 629 -12.11 -23.87 9.21
C PHE A 629 -11.97 -22.39 9.53
N TYR A 630 -11.67 -21.54 8.53
CA TYR A 630 -11.28 -20.18 8.74
C TYR A 630 -12.21 -19.22 7.98
N LYS A 631 -12.84 -18.29 8.67
CA LYS A 631 -13.76 -17.30 8.06
C LYS A 631 -13.03 -16.02 7.63
N GLY A 632 -12.03 -15.59 8.40
CA GLY A 632 -11.22 -14.42 8.08
C GLY A 632 -12.00 -13.10 8.12
N THR A 633 -13.00 -12.98 8.97
CA THR A 633 -13.88 -11.81 9.09
C THR A 633 -13.42 -10.81 10.16
N GLY A 634 -12.26 -11.04 10.78
CA GLY A 634 -11.74 -10.20 11.83
C GLY A 634 -11.35 -8.80 11.35
N ARG A 635 -11.54 -7.81 12.19
CA ARG A 635 -11.21 -6.40 11.97
C ARG A 635 -9.77 -6.12 12.46
N GLU A 636 -8.94 -5.47 11.64
CA GLU A 636 -7.56 -5.14 12.03
C GLU A 636 -7.53 -4.14 13.18
N PHE A 637 -6.73 -4.43 14.21
CA PHE A 637 -6.44 -3.49 15.28
C PHE A 637 -5.56 -2.34 14.74
N LYS A 638 -6.08 -1.12 14.76
CA LYS A 638 -5.41 0.11 14.34
C LYS A 638 -5.27 1.05 15.52
N PRO A 639 -4.19 0.94 16.29
CA PRO A 639 -3.97 1.82 17.42
C PRO A 639 -3.81 3.26 16.97
N PHE A 640 -4.29 4.19 17.77
CA PHE A 640 -4.17 5.62 17.55
C PHE A 640 -2.70 6.06 17.61
N HIS A 641 -1.94 5.59 18.57
CA HIS A 641 -0.48 5.71 18.62
C HIS A 641 0.16 4.34 18.38
N LYS A 642 0.95 4.24 17.32
CA LYS A 642 1.78 3.06 17.09
C LYS A 642 3.08 3.28 17.89
N GLN A 643 3.34 2.44 18.88
CA GLN A 643 4.65 2.42 19.53
C GLN A 643 5.71 2.21 18.42
N SER A 644 6.68 3.12 18.30
CA SER A 644 7.81 2.95 17.39
C SER A 644 8.65 1.77 17.88
N GLU A 645 8.61 0.64 17.16
CA GLU A 645 9.51 -0.51 17.35
C GLU A 645 10.99 -0.12 17.11
#